data_e2a37734824a40c9824d04f37f0f9cea
#
_entry.id   e2a37734824a40c9824d04f37f0f9cea
#
_cell.length_a   1.000
_cell.length_b   1.000
_cell.length_c   1.000
_cell.angle_alpha   90.00
_cell.angle_beta   90.00
_cell.angle_gamma   90.00
#
_symmetry.space_group_name_H-M   'P 1'
#
loop_
_entity.id
_entity.type
_entity.pdbx_description
1 polymer ?
#
loop_
_entity_poly.entity_id
_entity_poly.type
_entity_poly.pdbx_seq_one_letter_code
_entity_poly.pdbx_strand_id
1 'polypeptide(L)'
;MITHYLKVAARNLLKYKLQSAISILGLAVGFVCFTLSAFWIEHESTFDHYRRDVDRLYMVRSNDGLKEGGIRSRINYPFGKFLLENFPEVETAAPFEISMEYIEVNGIHEEVLQSSAEPEWMEMMDIRIVEGNRNFMNPSSNAEVGITRKLARKWFGSESPLGKEIKTHRRTKTICAVVETDNSHTNFAFDMIGHPELGRDWYWDHWSLLIKVKPDTDIEALEAKINANLPKEVNELNSAIRSGTNRIYLTPVTTLRSSKDYLDEKEAIITLDYIIYFSIAGVLIILCAIVNYLALFVNRMRVRQREMGLRMLVGANLRSLMTMLGIEFLTLLTCAWLVSCMMTELSIRPFTQLASIDTPYSHIYGKSILSVCVISVILLVVSLTILYFMHYRSMRLSIRQSETIQRGAIIRKVSLVLQLFVCLSFITGTVLMNRQIDHLRTHDLGMEYENRAAFEQQESAADMSVWKEKIKRLPMVTEVLDNYYHPMVSKKVATTQIFQWEGHEGRLEHPIPANTYLASEEFFRFYGITLLAGEWLNDASTKEDVIINESLARKLGWSAEEAIGKHFGSYSGAVEHKVIGVVKDCHFGPPTSKMLNVAFIADDMVGLIHWCTSVFFKYKEGTWAQCKRALEEMCAEEKATGGIFHIYNEEETYNAYLRAEDMLTRLLSFASVICVFIAIFSIYSLVTLTCEQRRKEIAIRKVNGATVKDILLMFFREYLTMLTIAGIVAFPVTYAIIKRWTEGYIRQMDISIWPFLLVFVGLLAVVIISISWRVWQAANENPADVVKSE
;
A
#
# COMPACT_ATOMS: atom_id res chain seq x y z
N MET A 1 -41.03 2.09 33.39
CA MET A 1 -39.96 3.11 33.55
C MET A 1 -39.10 3.29 32.28
N ILE A 2 -38.56 2.23 31.70
CA ILE A 2 -37.68 2.33 30.50
C ILE A 2 -38.42 3.00 29.32
N THR A 3 -39.62 2.62 29.01
CA THR A 3 -40.46 3.26 27.95
C THR A 3 -40.66 4.75 28.14
N HIS A 4 -40.80 5.19 29.41
CA HIS A 4 -40.92 6.61 29.74
C HIS A 4 -39.59 7.33 29.47
N TYR A 5 -38.45 6.73 29.87
CA TYR A 5 -37.12 7.32 29.61
C TYR A 5 -36.79 7.39 28.12
N LEU A 6 -37.20 6.38 27.31
CA LEU A 6 -37.07 6.41 25.85
C LEU A 6 -37.91 7.54 25.22
N LYS A 7 -39.17 7.76 25.67
CA LYS A 7 -39.97 8.90 25.20
C LYS A 7 -39.32 10.24 25.55
N VAL A 8 -38.74 10.35 26.75
CA VAL A 8 -38.00 11.55 27.17
C VAL A 8 -36.75 11.75 26.32
N ALA A 9 -35.99 10.68 26.06
CA ALA A 9 -34.83 10.72 25.21
C ALA A 9 -35.17 11.18 23.78
N ALA A 10 -36.19 10.59 23.16
CA ALA A 10 -36.63 10.97 21.81
C ALA A 10 -37.09 12.44 21.76
N ARG A 11 -37.86 12.91 22.77
CA ARG A 11 -38.30 14.32 22.87
C ARG A 11 -37.08 15.26 23.00
N ASN A 12 -36.08 14.90 23.77
CA ASN A 12 -34.86 15.69 23.96
C ASN A 12 -34.01 15.76 22.69
N LEU A 13 -33.88 14.65 21.96
CA LEU A 13 -33.18 14.62 20.66
C LEU A 13 -33.90 15.53 19.65
N LEU A 14 -35.22 15.53 19.63
CA LEU A 14 -36.03 16.40 18.76
C LEU A 14 -36.07 17.86 19.22
N LYS A 15 -35.95 18.15 20.53
CA LYS A 15 -35.85 19.53 21.05
C LYS A 15 -34.56 20.19 20.64
N TYR A 16 -33.45 19.47 20.67
CA TYR A 16 -32.10 19.96 20.29
C TYR A 16 -31.66 19.37 18.96
N LYS A 17 -32.52 19.47 17.91
CA LYS A 17 -32.37 18.82 16.61
C LYS A 17 -30.96 18.93 16.02
N LEU A 18 -30.45 20.18 15.98
CA LEU A 18 -29.17 20.46 15.32
C LEU A 18 -27.97 19.85 16.07
N GLN A 19 -27.91 20.01 17.40
CA GLN A 19 -26.86 19.44 18.22
C GLN A 19 -26.90 17.91 18.23
N SER A 20 -28.08 17.32 18.20
CA SER A 20 -28.26 15.87 18.10
C SER A 20 -27.83 15.35 16.74
N ALA A 21 -28.19 16.02 15.65
CA ALA A 21 -27.76 15.67 14.30
C ALA A 21 -26.23 15.74 14.15
N ILE A 22 -25.61 16.82 14.63
CA ILE A 22 -24.14 16.98 14.60
C ILE A 22 -23.46 15.86 15.40
N SER A 23 -23.98 15.51 16.59
CA SER A 23 -23.43 14.43 17.42
C SER A 23 -23.57 13.08 16.75
N ILE A 24 -24.74 12.78 16.16
CA ILE A 24 -25.01 11.52 15.45
C ILE A 24 -24.13 11.41 14.21
N LEU A 25 -24.08 12.43 13.37
CA LEU A 25 -23.26 12.42 12.14
C LEU A 25 -21.77 12.37 12.46
N GLY A 26 -21.29 13.15 13.43
CA GLY A 26 -19.88 13.15 13.82
C GLY A 26 -19.42 11.80 14.36
N LEU A 27 -20.22 11.14 15.20
CA LEU A 27 -19.92 9.79 15.68
C LEU A 27 -20.05 8.74 14.58
N ALA A 28 -21.07 8.83 13.73
CA ALA A 28 -21.29 7.90 12.64
C ALA A 28 -20.10 7.91 11.65
N VAL A 29 -19.65 9.09 11.26
CA VAL A 29 -18.47 9.26 10.40
C VAL A 29 -17.21 8.70 11.08
N GLY A 30 -17.02 8.98 12.37
CA GLY A 30 -15.90 8.41 13.14
C GLY A 30 -15.94 6.89 13.19
N PHE A 31 -17.10 6.29 13.38
CA PHE A 31 -17.30 4.84 13.38
C PHE A 31 -16.99 4.23 12.01
N VAL A 32 -17.47 4.82 10.92
CA VAL A 32 -17.18 4.35 9.55
C VAL A 32 -15.69 4.35 9.29
N CYS A 33 -15.01 5.46 9.57
CA CYS A 33 -13.57 5.57 9.33
C CYS A 33 -12.77 4.56 10.15
N PHE A 34 -13.08 4.46 11.44
CA PHE A 34 -12.42 3.49 12.30
C PHE A 34 -12.65 2.06 11.83
N THR A 35 -13.89 1.72 11.45
CA THR A 35 -14.24 0.40 10.96
C THR A 35 -13.49 0.03 9.68
N LEU A 36 -13.48 0.92 8.70
CA LEU A 36 -12.79 0.69 7.43
C LEU A 36 -11.26 0.61 7.63
N SER A 37 -10.72 1.47 8.51
CA SER A 37 -9.29 1.40 8.87
C SER A 37 -8.94 0.12 9.58
N ALA A 38 -9.71 -0.28 10.59
CA ALA A 38 -9.49 -1.50 11.35
C ALA A 38 -9.60 -2.74 10.46
N PHE A 39 -10.55 -2.75 9.53
CA PHE A 39 -10.72 -3.82 8.56
C PHE A 39 -9.50 -3.93 7.63
N TRP A 40 -9.02 -2.81 7.08
CA TRP A 40 -7.85 -2.83 6.21
C TRP A 40 -6.59 -3.29 6.94
N ILE A 41 -6.35 -2.78 8.16
CA ILE A 41 -5.23 -3.19 9.00
C ILE A 41 -5.27 -4.69 9.26
N GLU A 42 -6.45 -5.20 9.64
CA GLU A 42 -6.63 -6.61 9.89
C GLU A 42 -6.39 -7.43 8.63
N HIS A 43 -6.97 -7.00 7.49
CA HIS A 43 -6.76 -7.67 6.22
C HIS A 43 -5.27 -7.81 5.89
N GLU A 44 -4.49 -6.70 5.99
CA GLU A 44 -3.06 -6.74 5.68
C GLU A 44 -2.21 -7.47 6.72
N SER A 45 -2.62 -7.49 7.98
CA SER A 45 -1.85 -8.11 9.08
C SER A 45 -2.16 -9.60 9.32
N THR A 46 -3.20 -10.14 8.69
CA THR A 46 -3.63 -11.53 8.92
C THR A 46 -3.52 -12.44 7.70
N PHE A 47 -2.73 -12.04 6.69
CA PHE A 47 -2.43 -12.90 5.55
C PHE A 47 -1.84 -14.23 6.02
N ASP A 48 -2.37 -15.32 5.49
CA ASP A 48 -2.00 -16.70 5.80
C ASP A 48 -2.22 -17.16 7.25
N HIS A 49 -2.70 -16.31 8.19
CA HIS A 49 -2.91 -16.68 9.61
C HIS A 49 -3.99 -17.75 9.82
N TYR A 50 -4.84 -18.01 8.83
CA TYR A 50 -5.87 -19.06 8.90
C TYR A 50 -5.33 -20.49 8.77
N ARG A 51 -4.06 -20.63 8.37
CA ARG A 51 -3.42 -21.93 8.14
C ARG A 51 -3.10 -22.63 9.44
N ARG A 52 -3.17 -23.97 9.39
CA ARG A 52 -2.76 -24.78 10.52
C ARG A 52 -1.26 -24.65 10.75
N ASP A 53 -0.86 -24.62 12.01
CA ASP A 53 0.55 -24.56 12.42
C ASP A 53 1.34 -23.38 11.78
N VAL A 54 0.67 -22.29 11.38
CA VAL A 54 1.31 -21.16 10.67
C VAL A 54 2.50 -20.57 11.44
N ASP A 55 2.45 -20.60 12.77
CA ASP A 55 3.55 -20.14 13.65
C ASP A 55 4.82 -20.98 13.51
N ARG A 56 4.71 -22.16 12.88
CA ARG A 56 5.81 -23.09 12.62
C ARG A 56 6.24 -23.11 11.16
N LEU A 57 5.60 -22.30 10.29
CA LEU A 57 5.90 -22.21 8.87
C LEU A 57 6.84 -21.03 8.60
N TYR A 58 7.95 -21.33 7.92
CA TYR A 58 8.98 -20.36 7.59
C TYR A 58 9.35 -20.45 6.10
N MET A 59 9.45 -19.29 5.48
CA MET A 59 10.04 -19.16 4.15
C MET A 59 11.55 -19.12 4.28
N VAL A 60 12.24 -19.99 3.56
CA VAL A 60 13.70 -19.96 3.45
C VAL A 60 14.07 -18.94 2.39
N ARG A 61 14.88 -17.96 2.76
CA ARG A 61 15.30 -16.85 1.91
C ARG A 61 16.81 -16.74 1.87
N SER A 62 17.34 -16.24 0.79
CA SER A 62 18.78 -16.00 0.64
C SER A 62 19.07 -14.52 0.42
N ASN A 63 20.30 -14.09 0.72
CA ASN A 63 20.72 -12.76 0.35
C ASN A 63 20.72 -12.61 -1.18
N ASP A 64 20.25 -11.44 -1.65
CA ASP A 64 20.32 -11.07 -3.05
C ASP A 64 21.70 -10.46 -3.32
N GLY A 65 22.59 -11.21 -3.98
CA GLY A 65 23.91 -10.71 -4.34
C GLY A 65 23.91 -9.52 -5.31
N LEU A 66 22.73 -9.20 -5.89
CA LEU A 66 22.54 -8.09 -6.82
C LEU A 66 22.20 -6.77 -6.13
N LYS A 67 21.68 -6.84 -4.89
CA LYS A 67 21.27 -5.66 -4.11
C LYS A 67 21.96 -5.69 -2.76
N GLU A 68 22.71 -4.67 -2.46
CA GLU A 68 23.37 -4.49 -1.16
C GLU A 68 22.32 -4.56 -0.03
N GLY A 69 22.34 -5.66 0.75
CA GLY A 69 21.38 -5.94 1.80
C GLY A 69 20.01 -6.46 1.33
N GLY A 70 19.85 -6.79 0.06
CA GLY A 70 18.62 -7.39 -0.47
C GLY A 70 18.46 -8.84 -0.03
N ILE A 71 17.23 -9.27 0.21
CA ILE A 71 16.86 -10.66 0.53
C ILE A 71 15.84 -11.11 -0.52
N ARG A 72 15.99 -12.35 -1.02
CA ARG A 72 15.12 -12.92 -2.03
C ARG A 72 14.61 -14.30 -1.58
N SER A 73 13.45 -14.71 -2.10
CA SER A 73 12.83 -16.00 -1.79
C SER A 73 13.17 -17.09 -2.81
N ARG A 74 14.36 -17.02 -3.39
CA ARG A 74 14.83 -17.98 -4.39
C ARG A 74 15.95 -18.83 -3.85
N ILE A 75 15.85 -20.15 -4.08
CA ILE A 75 16.79 -21.15 -3.61
C ILE A 75 16.90 -22.32 -4.59
N ASN A 76 17.91 -23.15 -4.44
CA ASN A 76 18.07 -24.36 -5.24
C ASN A 76 17.14 -25.47 -4.72
N TYR A 77 16.51 -26.21 -5.62
CA TYR A 77 15.55 -27.27 -5.27
C TYR A 77 16.10 -28.29 -4.26
N PRO A 78 17.32 -28.84 -4.39
CA PRO A 78 17.84 -29.83 -3.44
C PRO A 78 18.07 -29.32 -2.02
N PHE A 79 18.04 -28.00 -1.80
CA PHE A 79 18.28 -27.42 -0.48
C PHE A 79 17.22 -27.85 0.54
N GLY A 80 15.97 -28.10 0.12
CA GLY A 80 14.93 -28.63 1.00
C GLY A 80 15.31 -30.00 1.57
N LYS A 81 15.79 -30.91 0.72
CA LYS A 81 16.27 -32.22 1.14
C LYS A 81 17.50 -32.12 2.06
N PHE A 82 18.43 -31.22 1.73
CA PHE A 82 19.59 -30.95 2.59
C PHE A 82 19.18 -30.54 4.01
N LEU A 83 18.19 -29.66 4.14
CA LEU A 83 17.69 -29.24 5.46
C LEU A 83 17.09 -30.39 6.24
N LEU A 84 16.30 -31.26 5.61
CA LEU A 84 15.68 -32.42 6.25
C LEU A 84 16.70 -33.44 6.74
N GLU A 85 17.78 -33.66 5.98
CA GLU A 85 18.82 -34.64 6.31
C GLU A 85 19.79 -34.17 7.39
N ASN A 86 20.04 -32.86 7.50
CA ASN A 86 21.09 -32.34 8.38
C ASN A 86 20.56 -31.60 9.64
N PHE A 87 19.29 -31.20 9.65
CA PHE A 87 18.71 -30.42 10.77
C PHE A 87 17.46 -31.08 11.31
N PRO A 88 17.57 -31.81 12.42
CA PRO A 88 16.45 -32.54 13.04
C PRO A 88 15.34 -31.63 13.56
N GLU A 89 15.56 -30.33 13.67
CA GLU A 89 14.57 -29.30 14.00
C GLU A 89 13.58 -29.05 12.87
N VAL A 90 13.94 -29.36 11.62
CA VAL A 90 13.07 -29.24 10.43
C VAL A 90 12.20 -30.49 10.34
N GLU A 91 10.89 -30.32 10.41
CA GLU A 91 9.91 -31.42 10.31
C GLU A 91 9.59 -31.75 8.85
N THR A 92 9.38 -30.71 8.03
CA THR A 92 9.04 -30.85 6.61
C THR A 92 9.66 -29.69 5.82
N ALA A 93 10.03 -29.96 4.58
CA ALA A 93 10.54 -28.95 3.65
C ALA A 93 9.93 -29.18 2.25
N ALA A 94 9.34 -28.16 1.68
CA ALA A 94 8.62 -28.24 0.42
C ALA A 94 9.05 -27.12 -0.55
N PRO A 95 9.86 -27.46 -1.56
CA PRO A 95 10.13 -26.58 -2.68
C PRO A 95 8.85 -26.36 -3.50
N PHE A 96 8.66 -25.12 -3.96
CA PHE A 96 7.56 -24.76 -4.83
C PHE A 96 7.95 -23.58 -5.73
N GLU A 97 7.21 -23.43 -6.84
CA GLU A 97 7.31 -22.28 -7.73
C GLU A 97 5.89 -21.88 -8.14
N ILE A 98 5.60 -20.57 -8.10
CA ILE A 98 4.35 -20.03 -8.65
C ILE A 98 4.73 -19.15 -9.84
N SER A 99 4.30 -19.58 -11.03
CA SER A 99 4.58 -18.89 -12.29
C SER A 99 3.31 -18.68 -13.09
N MET A 100 3.33 -17.73 -14.02
CA MET A 100 2.27 -17.58 -15.00
C MET A 100 2.38 -18.66 -16.05
N GLU A 101 1.29 -19.33 -16.35
CA GLU A 101 1.17 -20.33 -17.39
C GLU A 101 0.04 -19.93 -18.36
N TYR A 102 0.29 -20.14 -19.64
CA TYR A 102 -0.69 -19.90 -20.71
C TYR A 102 -1.45 -21.16 -21.02
N ILE A 103 -2.75 -21.07 -20.95
CA ILE A 103 -3.65 -22.23 -21.13
C ILE A 103 -4.62 -21.94 -22.28
N GLU A 104 -4.76 -22.93 -23.16
CA GLU A 104 -5.87 -23.01 -24.09
C GLU A 104 -6.90 -24.01 -23.57
N VAL A 105 -8.10 -23.52 -23.32
CA VAL A 105 -9.25 -24.36 -22.95
C VAL A 105 -10.49 -23.92 -23.74
N ASN A 106 -11.15 -24.87 -24.40
CA ASN A 106 -12.35 -24.61 -25.24
C ASN A 106 -12.14 -23.50 -26.30
N GLY A 107 -10.91 -23.35 -26.82
CA GLY A 107 -10.57 -22.28 -27.77
C GLY A 107 -10.38 -20.88 -27.13
N ILE A 108 -10.39 -20.80 -25.81
CA ILE A 108 -10.09 -19.57 -25.08
C ILE A 108 -8.65 -19.65 -24.57
N HIS A 109 -7.87 -18.62 -24.84
CA HIS A 109 -6.51 -18.48 -24.34
C HIS A 109 -6.50 -17.57 -23.11
N GLU A 110 -5.92 -18.06 -22.02
CA GLU A 110 -5.91 -17.35 -20.75
C GLU A 110 -4.60 -17.56 -19.99
N GLU A 111 -4.17 -16.53 -19.26
CA GLU A 111 -3.09 -16.60 -18.30
C GLU A 111 -3.64 -17.05 -16.95
N VAL A 112 -3.00 -18.05 -16.36
CA VAL A 112 -3.33 -18.57 -15.03
C VAL A 112 -2.07 -18.70 -14.18
N LEU A 113 -2.21 -18.57 -12.87
CA LEU A 113 -1.13 -18.83 -11.94
C LEU A 113 -1.02 -20.34 -11.71
N GLN A 114 0.09 -20.93 -12.14
CA GLN A 114 0.40 -22.34 -11.87
C GLN A 114 1.36 -22.42 -10.67
N SER A 115 0.98 -23.23 -9.69
CA SER A 115 1.89 -23.71 -8.65
C SER A 115 2.48 -25.06 -9.06
N SER A 116 3.80 -25.12 -9.14
CA SER A 116 4.57 -26.36 -9.29
C SER A 116 5.17 -26.68 -7.91
N ALA A 117 4.67 -27.71 -7.24
CA ALA A 117 5.02 -27.96 -5.84
C ALA A 117 5.04 -29.47 -5.50
N GLU A 118 5.76 -29.80 -4.43
CA GLU A 118 5.77 -31.12 -3.84
C GLU A 118 4.48 -31.39 -3.03
N PRO A 119 4.09 -32.68 -2.82
CA PRO A 119 2.88 -33.03 -2.05
C PRO A 119 2.83 -32.41 -0.66
N GLU A 120 3.98 -32.28 0.01
CA GLU A 120 4.12 -31.69 1.35
C GLU A 120 3.69 -30.22 1.37
N TRP A 121 3.90 -29.49 0.27
CA TRP A 121 3.44 -28.11 0.15
C TRP A 121 1.92 -27.99 0.22
N MET A 122 1.18 -28.93 -0.41
CA MET A 122 -0.28 -28.96 -0.29
C MET A 122 -0.74 -29.12 1.16
N GLU A 123 -0.03 -29.95 1.94
CA GLU A 123 -0.37 -30.19 3.34
C GLU A 123 -0.09 -28.98 4.21
N MET A 124 1.06 -28.32 4.00
CA MET A 124 1.41 -27.08 4.68
C MET A 124 0.44 -25.94 4.34
N MET A 125 -0.09 -25.92 3.11
CA MET A 125 -0.99 -24.88 2.61
C MET A 125 -2.47 -25.18 2.89
N ASP A 126 -2.81 -26.27 3.59
CA ASP A 126 -4.20 -26.71 3.86
C ASP A 126 -5.07 -26.82 2.59
N ILE A 127 -4.47 -27.20 1.44
CA ILE A 127 -5.16 -27.35 0.18
C ILE A 127 -5.96 -28.64 0.19
N ARG A 128 -7.27 -28.57 -0.06
CA ARG A 128 -8.19 -29.71 -0.04
C ARG A 128 -8.60 -30.11 -1.44
N ILE A 129 -8.58 -31.41 -1.72
CA ILE A 129 -9.18 -31.98 -2.93
C ILE A 129 -10.68 -32.13 -2.67
N VAL A 130 -11.49 -31.51 -3.52
CA VAL A 130 -12.95 -31.52 -3.43
C VAL A 130 -13.53 -32.58 -4.35
N GLU A 131 -12.95 -32.71 -5.53
CA GLU A 131 -13.33 -33.68 -6.55
C GLU A 131 -12.07 -34.27 -7.20
N GLY A 132 -12.11 -35.54 -7.59
CA GLY A 132 -11.01 -36.22 -8.29
C GLY A 132 -10.02 -36.89 -7.36
N ASN A 133 -8.75 -36.96 -7.77
CA ASN A 133 -7.70 -37.69 -7.08
C ASN A 133 -6.38 -36.90 -6.99
N ARG A 134 -5.39 -37.48 -6.34
CA ARG A 134 -4.09 -36.84 -6.03
C ARG A 134 -3.01 -37.11 -7.09
N ASN A 135 -3.36 -37.66 -8.25
CA ASN A 135 -2.39 -38.09 -9.25
C ASN A 135 -1.52 -36.96 -9.79
N PHE A 136 -2.05 -35.75 -9.87
CA PHE A 136 -1.31 -34.55 -10.30
C PHE A 136 -0.07 -34.24 -9.45
N MET A 137 0.06 -34.86 -8.28
CA MET A 137 1.24 -34.75 -7.40
C MET A 137 2.21 -35.93 -7.57
N ASN A 138 1.95 -36.84 -8.49
CA ASN A 138 2.84 -37.98 -8.72
C ASN A 138 3.98 -37.58 -9.67
N PRO A 139 5.26 -37.81 -9.30
CA PRO A 139 6.40 -37.53 -10.16
C PRO A 139 6.34 -38.15 -11.54
N SER A 140 5.60 -39.28 -11.72
CA SER A 140 5.43 -39.97 -12.97
C SER A 140 4.28 -39.46 -13.85
N SER A 141 3.47 -38.52 -13.33
CA SER A 141 2.24 -38.06 -13.96
C SER A 141 2.29 -36.57 -14.34
N ASN A 142 3.29 -36.21 -15.13
CA ASN A 142 3.49 -34.80 -15.56
C ASN A 142 2.38 -34.29 -16.51
N ALA A 143 1.45 -35.12 -16.93
CA ALA A 143 0.32 -34.78 -17.81
C ALA A 143 -0.96 -34.47 -17.03
N GLU A 144 -0.95 -34.54 -15.71
CA GLU A 144 -2.14 -34.33 -14.90
C GLU A 144 -2.00 -33.07 -14.05
N VAL A 145 -3.13 -32.36 -13.80
CA VAL A 145 -3.18 -31.13 -13.02
C VAL A 145 -4.42 -31.07 -12.15
N GLY A 146 -4.28 -30.39 -11.01
CA GLY A 146 -5.40 -29.91 -10.21
C GLY A 146 -5.72 -28.46 -10.54
N ILE A 147 -7.00 -28.09 -10.55
CA ILE A 147 -7.44 -26.70 -10.75
C ILE A 147 -8.28 -26.22 -9.57
N THR A 148 -8.26 -24.92 -9.29
CA THR A 148 -9.11 -24.37 -8.23
C THR A 148 -10.59 -24.42 -8.62
N ARG A 149 -11.46 -24.50 -7.60
CA ARG A 149 -12.92 -24.45 -7.81
C ARG A 149 -13.35 -23.17 -8.54
N LYS A 150 -12.68 -22.05 -8.31
CA LYS A 150 -12.94 -20.77 -8.99
C LYS A 150 -12.67 -20.91 -10.49
N LEU A 151 -11.53 -21.47 -10.85
CA LEU A 151 -11.14 -21.70 -12.24
C LEU A 151 -12.04 -22.75 -12.93
N ALA A 152 -12.37 -23.84 -12.24
CA ALA A 152 -13.29 -24.87 -12.73
C ALA A 152 -14.66 -24.27 -13.11
N ARG A 153 -15.23 -23.42 -12.25
CA ARG A 153 -16.49 -22.72 -12.53
C ARG A 153 -16.37 -21.73 -13.69
N LYS A 154 -15.24 -21.04 -13.79
CA LYS A 154 -14.99 -20.08 -14.87
C LYS A 154 -14.94 -20.74 -16.23
N TRP A 155 -14.28 -21.90 -16.36
CA TRP A 155 -14.08 -22.59 -17.65
C TRP A 155 -15.22 -23.52 -18.04
N PHE A 156 -15.83 -24.18 -17.07
CA PHE A 156 -16.80 -25.26 -17.31
C PHE A 156 -18.19 -25.03 -16.71
N GLY A 157 -18.37 -23.90 -15.97
CA GLY A 157 -19.65 -23.58 -15.35
C GLY A 157 -20.06 -24.59 -14.29
N SER A 158 -21.11 -25.37 -14.57
CA SER A 158 -21.64 -26.44 -13.70
C SER A 158 -21.21 -27.84 -14.12
N GLU A 159 -20.52 -27.98 -15.24
CA GLU A 159 -20.02 -29.29 -15.70
C GLU A 159 -18.79 -29.72 -14.92
N SER A 160 -18.63 -31.05 -14.74
CA SER A 160 -17.41 -31.57 -14.11
C SER A 160 -16.20 -31.35 -15.02
N PRO A 161 -15.11 -30.75 -14.47
CA PRO A 161 -13.87 -30.54 -15.22
C PRO A 161 -13.00 -31.80 -15.32
N LEU A 162 -13.30 -32.86 -14.55
CA LEU A 162 -12.47 -34.05 -14.45
C LEU A 162 -12.40 -34.79 -15.81
N GLY A 163 -11.17 -35.15 -16.17
CA GLY A 163 -10.88 -35.86 -17.45
C GLY A 163 -10.87 -34.92 -18.68
N LYS A 164 -11.18 -33.63 -18.53
CA LYS A 164 -11.05 -32.67 -19.64
C LYS A 164 -9.60 -32.29 -19.86
N GLU A 165 -9.23 -32.07 -21.10
CA GLU A 165 -7.90 -31.68 -21.50
C GLU A 165 -7.76 -30.17 -21.61
N ILE A 166 -6.62 -29.67 -21.17
CA ILE A 166 -6.16 -28.29 -21.36
C ILE A 166 -4.82 -28.31 -22.07
N LYS A 167 -4.57 -27.37 -22.94
CA LYS A 167 -3.28 -27.27 -23.62
C LYS A 167 -2.47 -26.16 -22.96
N THR A 168 -1.27 -26.49 -22.52
CA THR A 168 -0.23 -25.54 -22.15
C THR A 168 0.70 -25.37 -23.36
N HIS A 169 1.56 -24.37 -23.31
CA HIS A 169 2.55 -24.18 -24.39
C HIS A 169 3.49 -25.40 -24.58
N ARG A 170 3.70 -26.20 -23.53
CA ARG A 170 4.61 -27.36 -23.57
C ARG A 170 3.92 -28.68 -23.94
N ARG A 171 2.69 -28.88 -23.47
CA ARG A 171 1.98 -30.12 -23.61
C ARG A 171 0.50 -30.01 -23.30
N THR A 172 -0.25 -31.02 -23.67
CA THR A 172 -1.62 -31.20 -23.20
C THR A 172 -1.60 -31.83 -21.81
N LYS A 173 -2.37 -31.27 -20.89
CA LYS A 173 -2.57 -31.76 -19.52
C LYS A 173 -4.02 -32.14 -19.29
N THR A 174 -4.26 -33.15 -18.46
CA THR A 174 -5.61 -33.60 -18.09
C THR A 174 -5.95 -33.13 -16.69
N ILE A 175 -7.14 -32.59 -16.52
CA ILE A 175 -7.62 -32.17 -15.20
C ILE A 175 -8.04 -33.41 -14.42
N CYS A 176 -7.36 -33.76 -13.36
CA CYS A 176 -7.66 -34.92 -12.51
C CYS A 176 -8.19 -34.53 -11.13
N ALA A 177 -8.15 -33.26 -10.74
CA ALA A 177 -8.68 -32.81 -9.46
C ALA A 177 -9.22 -31.40 -9.52
N VAL A 178 -10.22 -31.15 -8.65
CA VAL A 178 -10.63 -29.81 -8.25
C VAL A 178 -10.19 -29.58 -6.81
N VAL A 179 -9.43 -28.52 -6.57
CA VAL A 179 -8.91 -28.17 -5.27
C VAL A 179 -9.58 -26.92 -4.70
N GLU A 180 -9.68 -26.85 -3.40
CA GLU A 180 -10.19 -25.69 -2.67
C GLU A 180 -9.10 -25.07 -1.82
N THR A 181 -8.90 -23.79 -2.01
CA THR A 181 -7.97 -22.97 -1.26
C THR A 181 -8.53 -21.54 -1.12
N ASP A 182 -8.15 -20.84 -0.09
CA ASP A 182 -8.49 -19.42 0.08
C ASP A 182 -7.43 -18.55 -0.59
N ASN A 183 -7.63 -18.28 -1.88
CA ASN A 183 -6.74 -17.41 -2.66
C ASN A 183 -6.95 -15.91 -2.41
N SER A 184 -7.96 -15.54 -1.64
CA SER A 184 -8.27 -14.13 -1.40
C SER A 184 -7.42 -13.50 -0.29
N HIS A 185 -6.79 -14.34 0.55
CA HIS A 185 -6.09 -13.91 1.76
C HIS A 185 -4.76 -14.65 2.00
N THR A 186 -4.00 -14.86 0.91
CA THR A 186 -2.74 -15.60 0.94
C THR A 186 -1.68 -14.94 0.07
N ASN A 187 -0.42 -15.06 0.47
CA ASN A 187 0.74 -14.72 -0.34
C ASN A 187 1.04 -15.77 -1.42
N PHE A 188 0.37 -16.93 -1.39
CA PHE A 188 0.60 -18.10 -2.24
C PHE A 188 -0.60 -18.42 -3.11
N ALA A 189 -1.21 -17.41 -3.72
CA ALA A 189 -2.35 -17.60 -4.61
C ALA A 189 -1.93 -18.35 -5.89
N PHE A 190 -2.77 -19.28 -6.32
CA PHE A 190 -2.62 -20.02 -7.58
C PHE A 190 -3.99 -20.41 -8.14
N ASP A 191 -4.03 -20.68 -9.43
CA ASP A 191 -5.24 -21.15 -10.13
C ASP A 191 -5.15 -22.64 -10.48
N MET A 192 -3.94 -23.10 -10.79
CA MET A 192 -3.64 -24.49 -11.18
C MET A 192 -2.45 -25.01 -10.37
N ILE A 193 -2.43 -26.31 -10.09
CA ILE A 193 -1.37 -26.96 -9.32
C ILE A 193 -0.94 -28.27 -9.96
N GLY A 194 0.36 -28.53 -9.96
CA GLY A 194 0.94 -29.78 -10.46
C GLY A 194 2.31 -30.07 -9.85
N HIS A 195 2.84 -31.24 -10.16
CA HIS A 195 4.17 -31.65 -9.71
C HIS A 195 5.27 -30.91 -10.49
N PRO A 196 6.44 -30.61 -9.87
CA PRO A 196 7.58 -29.97 -10.53
C PRO A 196 8.12 -30.80 -11.70
N GLU A 197 8.36 -30.18 -12.85
CA GLU A 197 8.79 -30.86 -14.05
C GLU A 197 10.30 -30.74 -14.35
N LEU A 198 10.85 -29.57 -14.11
CA LEU A 198 12.21 -29.18 -14.51
C LEU A 198 12.98 -28.48 -13.38
N GLY A 199 14.29 -28.37 -13.51
CA GLY A 199 15.13 -27.53 -12.66
C GLY A 199 15.30 -28.03 -11.23
N ARG A 200 15.35 -29.37 -11.01
CA ARG A 200 15.47 -29.99 -9.68
C ARG A 200 16.92 -30.21 -9.21
N ASP A 201 17.87 -29.58 -9.86
CA ASP A 201 19.29 -29.69 -9.52
C ASP A 201 19.81 -28.46 -8.77
N TRP A 202 21.09 -28.48 -8.38
CA TRP A 202 21.75 -27.39 -7.71
C TRP A 202 22.05 -26.19 -8.63
N TYR A 203 21.93 -26.34 -9.94
CA TYR A 203 22.26 -25.30 -10.91
C TYR A 203 21.20 -24.18 -10.94
N TRP A 204 19.91 -24.56 -10.79
CA TRP A 204 18.79 -23.62 -10.88
C TRP A 204 18.33 -23.14 -9.50
N ASP A 205 18.26 -21.84 -9.30
CA ASP A 205 17.88 -21.18 -8.05
C ASP A 205 16.55 -20.40 -8.16
N HIS A 206 15.62 -20.87 -8.94
CA HIS A 206 14.32 -20.23 -9.17
C HIS A 206 13.21 -20.73 -8.22
N TRP A 207 13.49 -21.71 -7.39
CA TRP A 207 12.55 -22.29 -6.46
C TRP A 207 12.40 -21.46 -5.18
N SER A 208 11.15 -21.38 -4.68
CA SER A 208 10.88 -20.98 -3.30
C SER A 208 10.85 -22.21 -2.40
N LEU A 209 11.23 -22.04 -1.14
CA LEU A 209 11.27 -23.15 -0.20
C LEU A 209 10.52 -22.79 1.08
N LEU A 210 9.48 -23.55 1.38
CA LEU A 210 8.76 -23.46 2.64
C LEU A 210 9.21 -24.60 3.56
N ILE A 211 9.46 -24.29 4.83
CA ILE A 211 9.77 -25.29 5.85
C ILE A 211 8.78 -25.23 7.00
N LYS A 212 8.50 -26.39 7.59
CA LYS A 212 7.82 -26.52 8.86
C LYS A 212 8.82 -26.99 9.91
N VAL A 213 8.89 -26.27 11.02
CA VAL A 213 9.78 -26.62 12.14
C VAL A 213 9.03 -27.33 13.25
N LYS A 214 9.75 -28.09 14.09
CA LYS A 214 9.19 -28.73 15.27
C LYS A 214 8.72 -27.69 16.29
N PRO A 215 7.75 -28.03 17.16
CA PRO A 215 7.37 -27.14 18.27
C PRO A 215 8.58 -26.75 19.13
N ASP A 216 8.54 -25.51 19.63
CA ASP A 216 9.55 -24.95 20.54
C ASP A 216 10.98 -24.87 19.96
N THR A 217 11.13 -24.87 18.62
CA THR A 217 12.41 -24.68 17.96
C THR A 217 12.86 -23.22 18.09
N ASP A 218 14.09 -23.00 18.55
CA ASP A 218 14.75 -21.69 18.54
C ASP A 218 15.19 -21.37 17.09
N ILE A 219 14.49 -20.45 16.46
CA ILE A 219 14.69 -20.11 15.04
C ILE A 219 16.02 -19.38 14.80
N GLU A 220 16.42 -18.51 15.70
CA GLU A 220 17.72 -17.81 15.58
C GLU A 220 18.88 -18.78 15.68
N ALA A 221 18.80 -19.75 16.60
CA ALA A 221 19.80 -20.81 16.73
C ALA A 221 19.81 -21.75 15.51
N LEU A 222 18.64 -22.08 14.97
CA LEU A 222 18.52 -22.90 13.75
C LEU A 222 19.11 -22.15 12.54
N GLU A 223 18.76 -20.88 12.35
CA GLU A 223 19.32 -20.03 11.27
C GLU A 223 20.84 -19.96 11.35
N ALA A 224 21.39 -19.76 12.56
CA ALA A 224 22.83 -19.73 12.78
C ALA A 224 23.50 -21.08 12.44
N LYS A 225 22.89 -22.23 12.82
CA LYS A 225 23.37 -23.57 12.48
C LYS A 225 23.37 -23.80 10.97
N ILE A 226 22.30 -23.42 10.26
CA ILE A 226 22.19 -23.55 8.81
C ILE A 226 23.33 -22.76 8.15
N ASN A 227 23.50 -21.51 8.53
CA ASN A 227 24.52 -20.63 7.97
C ASN A 227 25.97 -21.11 8.23
N ALA A 228 26.20 -21.82 9.35
CA ALA A 228 27.50 -22.41 9.66
C ALA A 228 27.80 -23.70 8.87
N ASN A 229 26.78 -24.35 8.29
CA ASN A 229 26.89 -25.66 7.63
C ASN A 229 26.30 -25.66 6.21
N LEU A 230 26.41 -24.56 5.48
CA LEU A 230 25.88 -24.48 4.11
C LEU A 230 26.59 -25.52 3.20
N PRO A 231 25.86 -26.16 2.25
CA PRO A 231 26.45 -27.09 1.32
C PRO A 231 27.47 -26.39 0.40
N LYS A 232 28.51 -27.14 0.01
CA LYS A 232 29.53 -26.61 -0.89
C LYS A 232 28.96 -26.14 -2.21
N GLU A 233 27.98 -26.84 -2.74
CA GLU A 233 27.27 -26.52 -3.97
C GLU A 233 26.62 -25.12 -3.92
N VAL A 234 26.05 -24.75 -2.80
CA VAL A 234 25.51 -23.39 -2.57
C VAL A 234 26.62 -22.36 -2.53
N ASN A 235 27.76 -22.69 -1.91
CA ASN A 235 28.90 -21.79 -1.80
C ASN A 235 29.66 -21.66 -3.13
N GLU A 236 29.86 -22.76 -3.86
CA GLU A 236 30.64 -22.77 -5.09
C GLU A 236 29.87 -22.22 -6.30
N LEU A 237 28.64 -22.64 -6.52
CA LEU A 237 27.80 -22.12 -7.61
C LEU A 237 27.40 -20.66 -7.39
N ASN A 238 27.05 -20.29 -6.17
CA ASN A 238 26.68 -18.92 -5.89
C ASN A 238 27.87 -17.97 -5.76
N SER A 239 29.07 -18.46 -5.35
CA SER A 239 30.26 -17.63 -5.38
C SER A 239 30.72 -17.36 -6.82
N ALA A 240 30.42 -18.26 -7.76
CA ALA A 240 30.71 -18.11 -9.17
C ALA A 240 29.80 -17.08 -9.87
N ILE A 241 28.56 -16.97 -9.46
CA ILE A 241 27.54 -16.13 -10.11
C ILE A 241 27.22 -14.89 -9.26
N ARG A 242 27.53 -14.90 -7.95
CA ARG A 242 27.03 -13.92 -6.99
C ARG A 242 28.06 -13.52 -5.94
N SER A 243 28.11 -12.25 -5.71
CA SER A 243 28.99 -11.64 -4.71
C SER A 243 28.43 -11.83 -3.30
N GLY A 244 29.27 -12.28 -2.41
CA GLY A 244 29.06 -12.20 -0.98
C GLY A 244 28.68 -13.50 -0.31
N THR A 245 28.84 -13.52 1.00
CA THR A 245 28.47 -14.64 1.87
C THR A 245 27.01 -15.02 1.65
N ASN A 246 26.79 -16.23 1.13
CA ASN A 246 25.46 -16.78 1.05
C ASN A 246 24.89 -16.89 2.47
N ARG A 247 23.96 -16.03 2.80
CA ARG A 247 23.28 -16.05 4.06
C ARG A 247 21.83 -16.48 3.84
N ILE A 248 21.42 -17.44 4.62
CA ILE A 248 20.05 -17.92 4.66
C ILE A 248 19.32 -17.24 5.83
N TYR A 249 18.09 -16.85 5.57
CA TYR A 249 17.17 -16.25 6.53
C TYR A 249 15.90 -17.10 6.61
N LEU A 250 15.41 -17.30 7.82
CA LEU A 250 14.14 -17.97 8.07
C LEU A 250 13.07 -16.92 8.42
N THR A 251 12.19 -16.63 7.48
CA THR A 251 11.16 -15.59 7.65
C THR A 251 9.81 -16.25 7.95
N PRO A 252 9.13 -15.91 9.09
CA PRO A 252 7.81 -16.43 9.37
C PRO A 252 6.82 -16.09 8.25
N VAL A 253 5.99 -17.07 7.86
CA VAL A 253 4.97 -16.86 6.79
C VAL A 253 4.04 -15.70 7.14
N THR A 254 3.71 -15.53 8.42
CA THR A 254 2.85 -14.45 8.92
C THR A 254 3.40 -13.04 8.71
N THR A 255 4.71 -12.89 8.51
CA THR A 255 5.37 -11.59 8.33
C THR A 255 5.78 -11.31 6.87
N LEU A 256 5.59 -12.28 5.97
CA LEU A 256 6.00 -12.14 4.57
C LEU A 256 5.35 -10.90 3.91
N ARG A 257 4.05 -10.69 4.12
CA ARG A 257 3.29 -9.58 3.53
C ARG A 257 3.86 -8.19 3.88
N SER A 258 4.40 -8.03 5.07
CA SER A 258 4.93 -6.77 5.58
C SER A 258 6.46 -6.62 5.45
N SER A 259 7.16 -7.64 4.94
CA SER A 259 8.61 -7.63 4.79
C SER A 259 9.04 -6.72 3.64
N LYS A 260 9.87 -5.70 3.94
CA LYS A 260 10.41 -4.76 2.93
C LYS A 260 11.27 -5.45 1.87
N ASP A 261 11.77 -6.62 2.19
CA ASP A 261 12.72 -7.38 1.37
C ASP A 261 12.03 -8.46 0.52
N TYR A 262 10.70 -8.55 0.60
CA TYR A 262 9.91 -9.49 -0.20
C TYR A 262 9.69 -8.90 -1.60
N LEU A 263 10.75 -8.80 -2.36
CA LEU A 263 10.78 -8.28 -3.73
C LEU A 263 10.79 -9.43 -4.75
N ASP A 264 9.81 -10.32 -4.72
CA ASP A 264 9.38 -11.01 -5.92
C ASP A 264 8.22 -10.24 -6.56
N GLU A 265 8.55 -9.22 -7.21
CA GLU A 265 8.21 -8.53 -8.46
C GLU A 265 6.74 -8.47 -8.95
N LYS A 266 5.73 -9.03 -8.32
CA LYS A 266 4.38 -9.06 -8.93
C LYS A 266 3.32 -8.18 -8.28
N GLU A 267 3.52 -7.75 -7.05
CA GLU A 267 2.53 -6.89 -6.38
C GLU A 267 3.19 -5.76 -5.59
N ALA A 268 2.55 -4.60 -5.61
CA ALA A 268 2.90 -3.47 -4.78
C ALA A 268 2.85 -3.88 -3.31
N ILE A 269 3.99 -4.06 -2.68
CA ILE A 269 4.09 -4.51 -1.30
C ILE A 269 3.67 -3.36 -0.39
N ILE A 270 2.65 -3.63 0.41
CA ILE A 270 2.21 -2.72 1.45
C ILE A 270 3.16 -2.86 2.63
N THR A 271 4.10 -1.94 2.75
CA THR A 271 5.07 -1.95 3.85
C THR A 271 4.40 -1.77 5.20
N LEU A 272 5.02 -2.29 6.26
CA LEU A 272 4.55 -2.16 7.64
C LEU A 272 4.38 -0.68 8.02
N ASP A 273 5.20 0.21 7.48
CA ASP A 273 5.10 1.66 7.69
C ASP A 273 3.74 2.21 7.21
N TYR A 274 3.20 1.73 6.07
CA TYR A 274 1.90 2.18 5.54
C TYR A 274 0.75 1.71 6.43
N ILE A 275 0.83 0.48 6.94
CA ILE A 275 -0.14 -0.05 7.91
C ILE A 275 -0.13 0.81 9.17
N ILE A 276 1.05 1.17 9.68
CA ILE A 276 1.21 2.04 10.86
C ILE A 276 0.63 3.43 10.59
N TYR A 277 0.95 4.08 9.47
CA TYR A 277 0.45 5.42 9.17
C TYR A 277 -1.07 5.45 9.08
N PHE A 278 -1.65 4.46 8.43
CA PHE A 278 -3.11 4.38 8.31
C PHE A 278 -3.79 4.01 9.63
N SER A 279 -3.16 3.19 10.46
CA SER A 279 -3.61 2.88 11.82
C SER A 279 -3.70 4.14 12.68
N ILE A 280 -2.63 4.93 12.68
CA ILE A 280 -2.57 6.21 13.41
C ILE A 280 -3.68 7.14 12.89
N ALA A 281 -3.90 7.19 11.57
CA ALA A 281 -4.96 7.99 10.99
C ALA A 281 -6.33 7.60 11.51
N GLY A 282 -6.68 6.30 11.46
CA GLY A 282 -7.96 5.78 11.96
C GLY A 282 -8.18 6.07 13.44
N VAL A 283 -7.16 5.88 14.27
CA VAL A 283 -7.21 6.18 15.72
C VAL A 283 -7.39 7.68 15.98
N LEU A 284 -6.68 8.54 15.25
CA LEU A 284 -6.82 10.00 15.43
C LEU A 284 -8.19 10.50 15.01
N ILE A 285 -8.78 9.96 13.93
CA ILE A 285 -10.11 10.32 13.47
C ILE A 285 -11.17 9.94 14.50
N ILE A 286 -11.15 8.71 15.01
CA ILE A 286 -12.13 8.29 16.04
C ILE A 286 -11.93 9.08 17.32
N LEU A 287 -10.70 9.38 17.71
CA LEU A 287 -10.40 10.21 18.88
C LEU A 287 -10.99 11.63 18.73
N CYS A 288 -10.84 12.25 17.56
CA CYS A 288 -11.44 13.54 17.23
C CYS A 288 -12.98 13.49 17.34
N ALA A 289 -13.60 12.44 16.80
CA ALA A 289 -15.05 12.25 16.87
C ALA A 289 -15.54 12.08 18.33
N ILE A 290 -14.82 11.28 19.12
CA ILE A 290 -15.10 11.07 20.55
C ILE A 290 -14.97 12.37 21.34
N VAL A 291 -13.87 13.10 21.15
CA VAL A 291 -13.62 14.35 21.87
C VAL A 291 -14.66 15.41 21.51
N ASN A 292 -15.04 15.50 20.22
CA ASN A 292 -16.12 16.39 19.79
C ASN A 292 -17.45 16.03 20.45
N TYR A 293 -17.82 14.73 20.44
CA TYR A 293 -19.01 14.27 21.11
C TYR A 293 -19.01 14.59 22.61
N LEU A 294 -17.91 14.28 23.33
CA LEU A 294 -17.79 14.54 24.77
C LEU A 294 -17.88 16.02 25.10
N ALA A 295 -17.31 16.90 24.27
CA ALA A 295 -17.43 18.34 24.42
C ALA A 295 -18.89 18.81 24.32
N LEU A 296 -19.64 18.29 23.35
CA LEU A 296 -21.07 18.58 23.20
C LEU A 296 -21.90 18.01 24.35
N PHE A 297 -21.59 16.79 24.78
CA PHE A 297 -22.27 16.12 25.89
C PHE A 297 -22.12 16.88 27.20
N VAL A 298 -20.88 17.24 27.58
CA VAL A 298 -20.61 18.04 28.79
C VAL A 298 -21.38 19.37 28.75
N ASN A 299 -21.44 20.01 27.59
CA ASN A 299 -22.16 21.25 27.46
C ASN A 299 -23.68 21.09 27.62
N ARG A 300 -24.27 20.08 26.97
CA ARG A 300 -25.71 19.76 27.11
C ARG A 300 -26.06 19.49 28.58
N MET A 301 -25.17 18.80 29.31
CA MET A 301 -25.37 18.57 30.75
C MET A 301 -25.34 19.84 31.59
N ARG A 302 -24.49 20.80 31.27
CA ARG A 302 -24.44 22.10 31.96
C ARG A 302 -25.72 22.92 31.77
N VAL A 303 -26.23 23.00 30.55
CA VAL A 303 -27.48 23.70 30.26
C VAL A 303 -28.66 23.09 31.06
N ARG A 304 -28.59 21.77 31.29
CA ARG A 304 -29.68 21.04 32.01
C ARG A 304 -29.45 20.90 33.53
N GLN A 305 -28.38 21.48 34.07
CA GLN A 305 -28.10 21.40 35.53
C GLN A 305 -29.27 21.89 36.40
N ARG A 306 -29.92 22.99 36.00
CA ARG A 306 -31.10 23.50 36.73
C ARG A 306 -32.25 22.51 36.72
N GLU A 307 -32.57 21.89 35.57
CA GLU A 307 -33.61 20.85 35.44
C GLU A 307 -33.29 19.65 36.32
N MET A 308 -32.03 19.18 36.31
CA MET A 308 -31.58 18.07 37.14
C MET A 308 -31.66 18.42 38.65
N GLY A 309 -31.29 19.64 39.03
CA GLY A 309 -31.41 20.12 40.40
C GLY A 309 -32.86 20.17 40.90
N LEU A 310 -33.76 20.66 40.07
CA LEU A 310 -35.21 20.65 40.37
C LEU A 310 -35.77 19.24 40.56
N ARG A 311 -35.36 18.29 39.70
CA ARG A 311 -35.77 16.89 39.82
C ARG A 311 -35.30 16.24 41.14
N MET A 312 -34.09 16.57 41.56
CA MET A 312 -33.54 16.10 42.86
C MET A 312 -34.30 16.70 44.05
N LEU A 313 -34.68 17.98 43.97
CA LEU A 313 -35.53 18.60 45.01
C LEU A 313 -36.90 17.98 45.13
N VAL A 314 -37.45 17.42 44.02
CA VAL A 314 -38.71 16.69 43.98
C VAL A 314 -38.54 15.19 44.33
N GLY A 315 -37.35 14.76 44.76
CA GLY A 315 -37.11 13.42 45.27
C GLY A 315 -36.47 12.42 44.24
N ALA A 316 -35.97 12.85 43.11
CA ALA A 316 -35.28 11.96 42.20
C ALA A 316 -33.88 11.56 42.75
N ASN A 317 -33.64 10.25 42.85
CA ASN A 317 -32.34 9.69 43.25
C ASN A 317 -31.31 9.79 42.14
N LEU A 318 -30.01 9.89 42.51
CA LEU A 318 -28.88 9.91 41.56
C LEU A 318 -28.94 8.75 40.55
N ARG A 319 -29.28 7.52 41.03
CA ARG A 319 -29.43 6.33 40.15
C ARG A 319 -30.48 6.55 39.05
N SER A 320 -31.63 7.14 39.39
CA SER A 320 -32.69 7.44 38.44
C SER A 320 -32.24 8.45 37.37
N LEU A 321 -31.50 9.50 37.76
CA LEU A 321 -30.90 10.49 36.84
C LEU A 321 -29.86 9.85 35.92
N MET A 322 -28.93 9.06 36.47
CA MET A 322 -27.93 8.34 35.70
C MET A 322 -28.55 7.36 34.70
N THR A 323 -29.59 6.62 35.10
CA THR A 323 -30.34 5.72 34.20
C THR A 323 -31.01 6.49 33.05
N MET A 324 -31.66 7.60 33.36
CA MET A 324 -32.31 8.43 32.36
C MET A 324 -31.32 8.98 31.33
N LEU A 325 -30.20 9.51 31.81
CA LEU A 325 -29.15 10.06 30.95
C LEU A 325 -28.41 8.96 30.17
N GLY A 326 -28.20 7.80 30.80
CA GLY A 326 -27.66 6.62 30.13
C GLY A 326 -28.53 6.12 28.98
N ILE A 327 -29.86 6.10 29.17
CA ILE A 327 -30.83 5.73 28.11
C ILE A 327 -30.84 6.79 27.00
N GLU A 328 -30.77 8.07 27.33
CA GLU A 328 -30.69 9.14 26.32
C GLU A 328 -29.41 8.99 25.49
N PHE A 329 -28.30 8.70 26.14
CA PHE A 329 -27.01 8.44 25.51
C PHE A 329 -27.04 7.20 24.61
N LEU A 330 -27.57 6.07 25.11
CA LEU A 330 -27.71 4.85 24.34
C LEU A 330 -28.59 5.05 23.10
N THR A 331 -29.68 5.83 23.22
CA THR A 331 -30.53 6.15 22.07
C THR A 331 -29.74 6.93 20.99
N LEU A 332 -28.94 7.90 21.41
CA LEU A 332 -28.09 8.67 20.50
C LEU A 332 -27.04 7.78 19.83
N LEU A 333 -26.35 6.90 20.59
CA LEU A 333 -25.40 5.94 20.07
C LEU A 333 -26.05 4.97 19.07
N THR A 334 -27.24 4.45 19.37
CA THR A 334 -27.98 3.57 18.46
C THR A 334 -28.30 4.28 17.15
N CYS A 335 -28.74 5.54 17.20
CA CYS A 335 -28.94 6.35 15.99
C CYS A 335 -27.64 6.55 15.21
N ALA A 336 -26.54 6.87 15.88
CA ALA A 336 -25.22 7.02 15.26
C ALA A 336 -24.74 5.71 14.62
N TRP A 337 -24.96 4.59 15.27
CA TRP A 337 -24.65 3.27 14.75
C TRP A 337 -25.46 2.92 13.50
N LEU A 338 -26.78 3.15 13.51
CA LEU A 338 -27.62 2.91 12.32
C LEU A 338 -27.17 3.76 11.13
N VAL A 339 -26.86 5.03 11.36
CA VAL A 339 -26.34 5.93 10.32
C VAL A 339 -24.97 5.44 9.86
N SER A 340 -24.12 4.98 10.77
CA SER A 340 -22.80 4.42 10.44
C SER A 340 -22.92 3.16 9.56
N CYS A 341 -23.85 2.25 9.87
CA CYS A 341 -24.10 1.07 9.04
C CYS A 341 -24.51 1.46 7.61
N MET A 342 -25.41 2.44 7.47
CA MET A 342 -25.82 2.94 6.15
C MET A 342 -24.66 3.60 5.40
N MET A 343 -23.84 4.38 6.08
CA MET A 343 -22.66 5.00 5.47
C MET A 343 -21.57 3.97 5.12
N THR A 344 -21.40 2.93 5.95
CA THR A 344 -20.45 1.83 5.66
C THR A 344 -20.88 1.09 4.40
N GLU A 345 -22.16 0.76 4.25
CA GLU A 345 -22.69 0.11 3.04
C GLU A 345 -22.41 0.94 1.77
N LEU A 346 -22.58 2.26 1.86
CA LEU A 346 -22.33 3.17 0.75
C LEU A 346 -20.82 3.26 0.42
N SER A 347 -19.96 3.17 1.43
CA SER A 347 -18.50 3.39 1.32
C SER A 347 -17.71 2.11 1.07
N ILE A 348 -18.27 0.93 1.35
CA ILE A 348 -17.51 -0.33 1.34
C ILE A 348 -17.00 -0.68 -0.05
N ARG A 349 -17.83 -0.56 -1.09
CA ARG A 349 -17.45 -0.85 -2.47
C ARG A 349 -16.34 0.05 -2.99
N PRO A 350 -16.47 1.39 -2.94
CA PRO A 350 -15.37 2.26 -3.35
C PRO A 350 -14.12 2.06 -2.48
N PHE A 351 -14.26 1.75 -1.20
CA PHE A 351 -13.13 1.48 -0.33
C PHE A 351 -12.37 0.19 -0.72
N THR A 352 -13.07 -0.93 -0.92
CA THR A 352 -12.44 -2.20 -1.32
C THR A 352 -11.81 -2.12 -2.69
N GLN A 353 -12.39 -1.37 -3.64
CA GLN A 353 -11.77 -1.09 -4.93
C GLN A 353 -10.50 -0.25 -4.79
N LEU A 354 -10.52 0.78 -3.94
CA LEU A 354 -9.34 1.62 -3.67
C LEU A 354 -8.24 0.85 -2.95
N ALA A 355 -8.59 -0.05 -2.03
CA ALA A 355 -7.67 -0.85 -1.24
C ALA A 355 -7.28 -2.19 -1.92
N SER A 356 -7.79 -2.46 -3.14
CA SER A 356 -7.55 -3.71 -3.89
C SER A 356 -7.86 -4.97 -3.07
N ILE A 357 -8.98 -4.94 -2.30
CA ILE A 357 -9.39 -6.04 -1.43
C ILE A 357 -10.47 -6.88 -2.13
N ASP A 358 -10.21 -8.17 -2.30
CA ASP A 358 -11.12 -9.13 -2.93
C ASP A 358 -11.71 -10.13 -1.90
N THR A 359 -12.18 -9.62 -0.76
CA THR A 359 -12.76 -10.45 0.32
C THR A 359 -14.29 -10.31 0.41
N PRO A 360 -15.03 -11.37 0.81
CA PRO A 360 -16.47 -11.30 1.01
C PRO A 360 -16.87 -10.27 2.08
N TYR A 361 -17.81 -9.39 1.76
CA TYR A 361 -18.27 -8.30 2.64
C TYR A 361 -18.87 -8.77 3.99
N SER A 362 -19.28 -10.04 4.09
CA SER A 362 -19.87 -10.58 5.33
C SER A 362 -18.92 -10.50 6.53
N HIS A 363 -17.63 -10.69 6.32
CA HIS A 363 -16.60 -10.57 7.37
C HIS A 363 -16.47 -9.14 7.91
N ILE A 364 -16.61 -8.15 7.02
CA ILE A 364 -16.51 -6.73 7.36
C ILE A 364 -17.62 -6.32 8.32
N TYR A 365 -18.86 -6.80 8.08
CA TYR A 365 -20.00 -6.44 8.93
C TYR A 365 -19.88 -7.01 10.34
N GLY A 366 -19.48 -8.26 10.50
CA GLY A 366 -19.36 -8.88 11.83
C GLY A 366 -18.37 -8.15 12.73
N LYS A 367 -17.20 -7.82 12.19
CA LYS A 367 -16.13 -7.12 12.92
C LYS A 367 -16.43 -5.64 13.14
N SER A 368 -17.08 -5.00 12.15
CA SER A 368 -17.59 -3.64 12.29
C SER A 368 -18.52 -3.51 13.49
N ILE A 369 -19.50 -4.42 13.62
CA ILE A 369 -20.43 -4.44 14.74
C ILE A 369 -19.67 -4.57 16.07
N LEU A 370 -18.73 -5.49 16.16
CA LEU A 370 -17.94 -5.71 17.38
C LEU A 370 -17.12 -4.46 17.76
N SER A 371 -16.42 -3.86 16.83
CA SER A 371 -15.61 -2.67 17.07
C SER A 371 -16.43 -1.48 17.53
N VAL A 372 -17.56 -1.23 16.87
CA VAL A 372 -18.50 -0.15 17.24
C VAL A 372 -19.13 -0.42 18.62
N CYS A 373 -19.46 -1.67 18.95
CA CYS A 373 -19.95 -2.04 20.28
C CYS A 373 -18.92 -1.75 21.37
N VAL A 374 -17.66 -2.16 21.18
CA VAL A 374 -16.57 -1.91 22.14
C VAL A 374 -16.36 -0.39 22.36
N ILE A 375 -16.26 0.39 21.29
CA ILE A 375 -16.12 1.85 21.38
C ILE A 375 -17.34 2.48 22.08
N SER A 376 -18.54 2.00 21.76
CA SER A 376 -19.78 2.50 22.38
C SER A 376 -19.81 2.23 23.89
N VAL A 377 -19.34 1.06 24.34
CA VAL A 377 -19.22 0.74 25.77
C VAL A 377 -18.22 1.65 26.46
N ILE A 378 -17.04 1.87 25.84
CA ILE A 378 -16.01 2.77 26.36
C ILE A 378 -16.59 4.20 26.51
N LEU A 379 -17.26 4.70 25.46
CA LEU A 379 -17.91 6.01 25.47
C LEU A 379 -19.00 6.13 26.54
N LEU A 380 -19.78 5.09 26.73
CA LEU A 380 -20.81 5.03 27.77
C LEU A 380 -20.17 5.15 29.16
N VAL A 381 -19.14 4.33 29.44
CA VAL A 381 -18.44 4.36 30.73
C VAL A 381 -17.81 5.74 30.99
N VAL A 382 -17.12 6.30 30.01
CA VAL A 382 -16.49 7.64 30.12
C VAL A 382 -17.56 8.72 30.36
N SER A 383 -18.66 8.69 29.61
CA SER A 383 -19.76 9.66 29.77
C SER A 383 -20.43 9.57 31.16
N LEU A 384 -20.69 8.36 31.64
CA LEU A 384 -21.25 8.13 32.98
C LEU A 384 -20.26 8.57 34.09
N THR A 385 -18.99 8.33 33.90
CA THR A 385 -17.93 8.77 34.84
C THR A 385 -17.88 10.30 34.93
N ILE A 386 -17.92 10.99 33.77
CA ILE A 386 -17.96 12.45 33.73
C ILE A 386 -19.22 12.96 34.44
N LEU A 387 -20.37 12.37 34.23
CA LEU A 387 -21.63 12.72 34.92
C LEU A 387 -21.51 12.55 36.43
N TYR A 388 -20.97 11.41 36.88
CA TYR A 388 -20.74 11.16 38.31
C TYR A 388 -19.85 12.24 38.95
N PHE A 389 -18.72 12.57 38.33
CA PHE A 389 -17.83 13.65 38.81
C PHE A 389 -18.48 15.03 38.77
N MET A 390 -19.26 15.35 37.76
CA MET A 390 -20.00 16.61 37.69
C MET A 390 -21.03 16.73 38.84
N HIS A 391 -21.75 15.62 39.13
CA HIS A 391 -22.71 15.59 40.23
C HIS A 391 -22.01 15.74 41.58
N TYR A 392 -20.96 15.00 41.84
CA TYR A 392 -20.20 15.07 43.12
C TYR A 392 -19.60 16.44 43.37
N ARG A 393 -19.17 17.16 42.34
CA ARG A 393 -18.69 18.53 42.42
C ARG A 393 -19.81 19.54 42.58
N SER A 394 -20.97 19.36 41.98
CA SER A 394 -22.08 20.35 42.12
C SER A 394 -22.62 20.41 43.55
N MET A 395 -22.61 19.32 44.29
CA MET A 395 -22.96 19.28 45.72
C MET A 395 -21.96 20.05 46.61
N ARG A 396 -20.68 20.14 46.27
CA ARG A 396 -19.63 20.84 47.04
C ARG A 396 -19.41 22.29 46.64
N LEU A 397 -19.86 22.71 45.43
CA LEU A 397 -19.47 23.97 44.82
C LEU A 397 -20.63 24.93 44.55
N SER A 398 -21.63 24.94 45.39
CA SER A 398 -22.70 25.99 45.38
C SER A 398 -22.18 27.42 45.52
N ILE A 399 -20.85 27.64 45.84
CA ILE A 399 -20.27 28.94 46.16
C ILE A 399 -19.25 29.42 45.09
N ARG A 400 -18.80 28.61 44.11
CA ARG A 400 -17.76 28.99 43.10
C ARG A 400 -18.18 28.81 41.66
N GLN A 401 -19.24 29.44 41.22
CA GLN A 401 -19.81 29.34 39.89
C GLN A 401 -18.91 29.87 38.77
N SER A 402 -18.02 30.82 38.99
CA SER A 402 -17.20 31.47 37.96
C SER A 402 -16.00 30.63 37.48
N GLU A 403 -15.30 29.93 38.37
CA GLU A 403 -14.11 29.11 37.97
C GLU A 403 -14.46 27.90 37.16
N THR A 404 -15.64 27.29 37.34
CA THR A 404 -16.07 26.07 36.62
C THR A 404 -16.46 26.36 35.17
N ILE A 405 -16.96 27.59 34.91
CA ILE A 405 -17.30 28.08 33.56
C ILE A 405 -16.03 28.26 32.73
N GLN A 406 -15.00 28.86 33.30
CA GLN A 406 -13.74 29.16 32.64
C GLN A 406 -12.96 27.87 32.25
N ARG A 407 -12.86 26.90 33.15
CA ARG A 407 -12.20 25.60 32.87
C ARG A 407 -12.87 24.84 31.75
N GLY A 408 -14.20 24.86 31.67
CA GLY A 408 -14.90 24.19 30.60
C GLY A 408 -14.77 24.84 29.21
N ALA A 409 -14.54 26.16 29.19
CA ALA A 409 -14.23 26.85 27.94
C ALA A 409 -12.83 26.50 27.43
N ILE A 410 -11.85 26.34 28.34
CA ILE A 410 -10.48 25.92 27.98
C ILE A 410 -10.46 24.51 27.37
N ILE A 411 -11.14 23.53 27.98
CA ILE A 411 -11.19 22.15 27.48
C ILE A 411 -11.73 22.12 26.04
N ARG A 412 -12.77 22.91 25.76
CA ARG A 412 -13.34 22.98 24.39
C ARG A 412 -12.40 23.60 23.38
N LYS A 413 -11.67 24.65 23.77
CA LYS A 413 -10.65 25.30 22.91
C LYS A 413 -9.51 24.34 22.61
N VAL A 414 -9.01 23.64 23.63
CA VAL A 414 -7.97 22.61 23.47
C VAL A 414 -8.45 21.48 22.56
N SER A 415 -9.70 21.01 22.74
CA SER A 415 -10.31 20.01 21.87
C SER A 415 -10.35 20.47 20.40
N LEU A 416 -10.75 21.72 20.13
CA LEU A 416 -10.79 22.26 18.77
C LEU A 416 -9.38 22.42 18.19
N VAL A 417 -8.42 22.89 18.98
CA VAL A 417 -7.02 23.01 18.54
C VAL A 417 -6.47 21.64 18.14
N LEU A 418 -6.74 20.58 18.93
CA LEU A 418 -6.33 19.22 18.61
C LEU A 418 -6.97 18.73 17.30
N GLN A 419 -8.26 19.00 17.08
CA GLN A 419 -8.95 18.62 15.83
C GLN A 419 -8.40 19.39 14.62
N LEU A 420 -8.14 20.68 14.76
CA LEU A 420 -7.51 21.50 13.72
C LEU A 420 -6.08 21.06 13.43
N PHE A 421 -5.33 20.66 14.46
CA PHE A 421 -4.00 20.05 14.31
C PHE A 421 -4.06 18.79 13.46
N VAL A 422 -4.95 17.86 13.80
CA VAL A 422 -5.12 16.61 13.04
C VAL A 422 -5.55 16.91 11.60
N CYS A 423 -6.51 17.81 11.41
CA CYS A 423 -7.00 18.19 10.08
C CYS A 423 -5.89 18.81 9.22
N LEU A 424 -5.14 19.77 9.76
CA LEU A 424 -3.99 20.42 9.08
C LEU A 424 -2.93 19.37 8.71
N SER A 425 -2.60 18.47 9.63
CA SER A 425 -1.56 17.46 9.41
C SER A 425 -1.95 16.50 8.30
N PHE A 426 -3.22 16.02 8.27
CA PHE A 426 -3.68 15.10 7.22
C PHE A 426 -3.75 15.78 5.86
N ILE A 427 -4.34 16.96 5.76
CA ILE A 427 -4.46 17.64 4.47
C ILE A 427 -3.07 17.99 3.92
N THR A 428 -2.20 18.54 4.77
CA THR A 428 -0.83 18.90 4.36
C THR A 428 -0.03 17.66 3.96
N GLY A 429 -0.11 16.59 4.77
CA GLY A 429 0.53 15.31 4.46
C GLY A 429 0.09 14.75 3.12
N THR A 430 -1.21 14.69 2.89
CA THR A 430 -1.79 14.22 1.62
C THR A 430 -1.36 15.06 0.43
N VAL A 431 -1.36 16.41 0.56
CA VAL A 431 -0.92 17.31 -0.52
C VAL A 431 0.56 17.11 -0.84
N LEU A 432 1.40 16.95 0.18
CA LEU A 432 2.84 16.73 -0.02
C LEU A 432 3.13 15.36 -0.60
N MET A 433 2.41 14.30 -0.15
CA MET A 433 2.54 12.95 -0.73
C MET A 433 2.13 12.94 -2.21
N ASN A 434 1.00 13.54 -2.58
CA ASN A 434 0.61 13.67 -3.98
C ASN A 434 1.69 14.38 -4.81
N ARG A 435 2.25 15.47 -4.28
CA ARG A 435 3.34 16.19 -4.97
C ARG A 435 4.59 15.34 -5.16
N GLN A 436 4.96 14.52 -4.18
CA GLN A 436 6.09 13.60 -4.32
C GLN A 436 5.84 12.56 -5.39
N ILE A 437 4.63 11.97 -5.44
CA ILE A 437 4.25 10.99 -6.46
C ILE A 437 4.23 11.63 -7.84
N ASP A 438 3.66 12.83 -7.97
CA ASP A 438 3.68 13.56 -9.24
C ASP A 438 5.11 13.93 -9.65
N HIS A 439 5.97 14.30 -8.69
CA HIS A 439 7.39 14.55 -8.95
C HIS A 439 8.10 13.30 -9.47
N LEU A 440 7.82 12.11 -8.88
CA LEU A 440 8.40 10.85 -9.36
C LEU A 440 7.92 10.49 -10.77
N ARG A 441 6.67 10.81 -11.12
CA ARG A 441 6.12 10.57 -12.47
C ARG A 441 6.66 11.50 -13.54
N THR A 442 6.93 12.74 -13.16
CA THR A 442 7.38 13.79 -14.12
C THR A 442 8.87 14.01 -14.13
N HIS A 443 9.60 13.33 -13.24
CA HIS A 443 11.03 13.50 -13.16
C HIS A 443 11.76 12.80 -14.31
N ASP A 444 12.82 13.46 -14.81
CA ASP A 444 13.73 12.88 -15.80
C ASP A 444 14.43 11.63 -15.21
N LEU A 445 14.08 10.45 -15.69
CA LEU A 445 14.70 9.18 -15.33
C LEU A 445 16.07 8.97 -16.01
N GLY A 446 16.53 9.95 -16.79
CA GLY A 446 17.69 9.81 -17.66
C GLY A 446 17.39 9.04 -18.94
N MET A 447 16.12 8.68 -19.14
CA MET A 447 15.60 8.01 -20.32
C MET A 447 14.14 8.40 -20.55
N GLU A 448 13.70 8.35 -21.77
CA GLU A 448 12.30 8.55 -22.15
C GLU A 448 11.55 7.21 -22.14
N TYR A 449 10.44 7.14 -21.42
CA TYR A 449 9.58 5.95 -21.36
C TYR A 449 8.13 6.21 -21.77
N GLU A 450 7.75 7.48 -21.91
CA GLU A 450 6.40 7.87 -22.33
C GLU A 450 6.13 7.47 -23.78
N ASN A 451 4.91 7.03 -24.05
CA ASN A 451 4.46 6.58 -25.38
C ASN A 451 5.31 5.44 -25.96
N ARG A 452 5.92 4.62 -25.11
CA ARG A 452 6.69 3.43 -25.49
C ARG A 452 6.04 2.18 -24.96
N ALA A 453 6.19 1.12 -25.72
CA ALA A 453 5.65 -0.19 -25.40
C ALA A 453 6.58 -1.28 -25.91
N ALA A 454 6.47 -2.46 -25.32
CA ALA A 454 7.18 -3.64 -25.75
C ALA A 454 6.19 -4.75 -26.08
N PHE A 455 6.51 -5.48 -27.12
CA PHE A 455 5.87 -6.71 -27.53
C PHE A 455 6.88 -7.84 -27.34
N GLU A 456 6.57 -8.79 -26.49
CA GLU A 456 7.44 -9.92 -26.17
C GLU A 456 6.77 -11.23 -26.59
N GLN A 457 7.51 -12.10 -27.24
CA GLN A 457 7.11 -13.46 -27.51
C GLN A 457 7.96 -14.41 -26.67
N GLN A 458 7.31 -15.23 -25.87
CA GLN A 458 8.00 -16.21 -25.03
C GLN A 458 8.09 -17.56 -25.74
N GLU A 459 9.28 -18.18 -25.71
CA GLU A 459 9.55 -19.58 -26.09
C GLU A 459 9.30 -19.97 -27.57
N SER A 460 9.17 -19.04 -28.48
CA SER A 460 9.13 -19.36 -29.90
C SER A 460 10.47 -19.01 -30.56
N ALA A 461 10.99 -19.94 -31.35
CA ALA A 461 12.04 -19.63 -32.31
C ALA A 461 11.49 -18.85 -33.53
N ALA A 462 10.28 -18.26 -33.39
CA ALA A 462 9.71 -17.42 -34.43
C ALA A 462 10.58 -16.17 -34.62
N ASP A 463 10.84 -15.91 -35.86
CA ASP A 463 11.62 -14.76 -36.29
C ASP A 463 10.91 -13.46 -35.91
N MET A 464 11.37 -12.81 -34.85
CA MET A 464 10.82 -11.55 -34.38
C MET A 464 10.87 -10.44 -35.44
N SER A 465 11.66 -10.64 -36.50
CA SER A 465 11.69 -9.73 -37.65
C SER A 465 10.32 -9.62 -38.31
N VAL A 466 9.54 -10.69 -38.33
CA VAL A 466 8.16 -10.71 -38.84
C VAL A 466 7.26 -9.82 -38.00
N TRP A 467 7.35 -9.92 -36.68
CA TRP A 467 6.59 -9.08 -35.75
C TRP A 467 7.01 -7.63 -35.81
N LYS A 468 8.29 -7.35 -35.93
CA LYS A 468 8.82 -6.01 -36.15
C LYS A 468 8.16 -5.37 -37.38
N GLU A 469 8.14 -6.06 -38.50
CA GLU A 469 7.52 -5.55 -39.74
C GLU A 469 5.98 -5.41 -39.61
N LYS A 470 5.31 -6.33 -38.94
CA LYS A 470 3.87 -6.23 -38.66
C LYS A 470 3.56 -5.00 -37.79
N ILE A 471 4.30 -4.79 -36.70
CA ILE A 471 4.13 -3.68 -35.76
C ILE A 471 4.45 -2.34 -36.45
N LYS A 472 5.51 -2.29 -37.25
CA LYS A 472 5.89 -1.10 -37.99
C LYS A 472 4.83 -0.62 -38.99
N ARG A 473 3.96 -1.51 -39.47
CA ARG A 473 2.87 -1.17 -40.40
C ARG A 473 1.64 -0.58 -39.69
N LEU A 474 1.58 -0.61 -38.39
CA LEU A 474 0.47 -0.02 -37.64
C LEU A 474 0.53 1.53 -37.75
N PRO A 475 -0.56 2.20 -38.14
CA PRO A 475 -0.54 3.64 -38.41
C PRO A 475 -0.30 4.51 -37.19
N MET A 476 -0.49 3.95 -35.99
CA MET A 476 -0.22 4.59 -34.71
C MET A 476 1.24 4.43 -34.26
N VAL A 477 2.01 3.49 -34.82
CA VAL A 477 3.41 3.26 -34.46
C VAL A 477 4.30 4.22 -35.27
N THR A 478 5.25 4.85 -34.60
CA THR A 478 6.17 5.84 -35.19
C THR A 478 7.59 5.34 -35.33
N GLU A 479 8.03 4.50 -34.42
CA GLU A 479 9.39 3.93 -34.38
C GLU A 479 9.35 2.53 -33.83
N VAL A 480 10.23 1.64 -34.29
CA VAL A 480 10.33 0.26 -33.84
C VAL A 480 11.80 -0.10 -33.67
N LEU A 481 12.12 -0.75 -32.55
CA LEU A 481 13.43 -1.20 -32.18
C LEU A 481 13.41 -2.69 -31.83
N ASP A 482 14.41 -3.43 -32.28
CA ASP A 482 14.66 -4.81 -31.81
C ASP A 482 15.53 -4.75 -30.55
N ASN A 483 15.16 -5.48 -29.54
CA ASN A 483 16.05 -5.72 -28.42
C ASN A 483 15.72 -7.05 -27.73
N TYR A 484 16.65 -7.59 -26.97
CA TYR A 484 16.53 -8.92 -26.36
C TYR A 484 15.80 -8.91 -25.03
N TYR A 485 15.88 -7.82 -24.25
CA TYR A 485 15.27 -7.72 -22.93
C TYR A 485 14.58 -6.40 -22.71
N HIS A 486 13.40 -6.46 -22.10
CA HIS A 486 12.72 -5.29 -21.65
C HIS A 486 13.43 -4.71 -20.42
N PRO A 487 14.01 -3.51 -20.48
CA PRO A 487 14.84 -2.98 -19.41
C PRO A 487 14.06 -2.76 -18.09
N MET A 488 12.75 -2.46 -18.16
CA MET A 488 11.91 -2.21 -16.98
C MET A 488 11.17 -3.47 -16.47
N VAL A 489 10.95 -4.49 -17.30
CA VAL A 489 10.11 -5.64 -16.96
C VAL A 489 10.92 -6.93 -16.85
N SER A 490 12.09 -7.00 -17.49
CA SER A 490 12.84 -8.23 -17.56
C SER A 490 13.37 -8.67 -16.20
N LYS A 491 12.92 -9.82 -15.73
CA LYS A 491 13.44 -10.53 -14.55
C LYS A 491 14.81 -11.18 -14.78
N LYS A 492 15.24 -11.22 -16.03
CA LYS A 492 16.46 -11.91 -16.50
C LYS A 492 17.58 -10.92 -16.86
N VAL A 493 17.71 -9.82 -16.13
CA VAL A 493 18.84 -8.91 -16.34
C VAL A 493 20.12 -9.65 -15.98
N ALA A 494 21.03 -9.76 -16.94
CA ALA A 494 22.36 -10.27 -16.67
C ALA A 494 23.08 -9.33 -15.70
N THR A 495 23.90 -9.87 -14.81
CA THR A 495 24.68 -9.07 -13.88
C THR A 495 26.15 -9.38 -14.03
N THR A 496 26.94 -8.38 -14.36
CA THR A 496 28.38 -8.45 -14.34
C THR A 496 28.87 -8.18 -12.93
N GLN A 497 29.71 -9.06 -12.42
CA GLN A 497 30.34 -8.94 -11.11
C GLN A 497 31.76 -8.40 -11.28
N ILE A 498 32.05 -7.20 -10.80
CA ILE A 498 33.33 -6.51 -10.96
C ILE A 498 34.18 -6.74 -9.72
N PHE A 499 35.24 -7.49 -9.84
CA PHE A 499 36.17 -7.83 -8.76
C PHE A 499 37.47 -7.00 -8.77
N GLN A 500 37.88 -6.50 -9.92
CA GLN A 500 39.08 -5.71 -10.10
C GLN A 500 38.92 -4.71 -11.24
N TRP A 501 39.59 -3.58 -11.15
CA TRP A 501 39.59 -2.55 -12.19
C TRP A 501 40.85 -1.70 -12.12
N GLU A 502 41.18 -0.98 -13.17
CA GLU A 502 42.34 -0.10 -13.21
C GLU A 502 42.28 0.98 -12.12
N GLY A 503 43.37 1.10 -11.33
CA GLY A 503 43.47 2.02 -10.20
C GLY A 503 43.04 1.41 -8.87
N HIS A 504 42.65 0.13 -8.83
CA HIS A 504 42.40 -0.62 -7.61
C HIS A 504 43.39 -1.80 -7.49
N GLU A 505 44.24 -1.76 -6.46
CA GLU A 505 45.19 -2.85 -6.20
C GLU A 505 44.50 -3.99 -5.46
N GLY A 506 44.49 -5.18 -6.06
CA GLY A 506 43.94 -6.41 -5.50
C GLY A 506 42.53 -6.74 -5.94
N ARG A 507 42.10 -7.95 -5.63
CA ARG A 507 40.76 -8.44 -5.91
C ARG A 507 39.86 -8.22 -4.68
N LEU A 508 38.68 -7.66 -4.90
CA LEU A 508 37.70 -7.51 -3.82
C LEU A 508 37.18 -8.86 -3.32
N GLU A 509 36.95 -8.99 -2.01
CA GLU A 509 36.22 -10.13 -1.45
C GLU A 509 34.72 -10.06 -1.87
N HIS A 510 34.18 -8.85 -1.96
CA HIS A 510 32.81 -8.58 -2.37
C HIS A 510 32.82 -7.73 -3.65
N PRO A 511 32.43 -8.30 -4.80
CA PRO A 511 32.43 -7.58 -6.07
C PRO A 511 31.39 -6.48 -6.11
N ILE A 512 31.59 -5.53 -7.02
CA ILE A 512 30.58 -4.51 -7.36
C ILE A 512 29.66 -5.11 -8.41
N PRO A 513 28.35 -5.29 -8.13
CA PRO A 513 27.41 -5.74 -9.13
C PRO A 513 27.04 -4.60 -10.08
N ALA A 514 26.94 -4.90 -11.36
CA ALA A 514 26.44 -4.02 -12.41
C ALA A 514 25.42 -4.76 -13.25
N ASN A 515 24.22 -4.21 -13.40
CA ASN A 515 23.20 -4.73 -14.30
C ASN A 515 23.69 -4.56 -15.74
N THR A 516 23.66 -5.65 -16.51
CA THR A 516 24.18 -5.67 -17.87
C THR A 516 23.04 -5.78 -18.86
N TYR A 517 22.93 -4.80 -19.74
CA TYR A 517 21.95 -4.74 -20.80
C TYR A 517 22.62 -4.85 -22.15
N LEU A 518 21.97 -5.54 -23.08
CA LEU A 518 22.34 -5.49 -24.48
C LEU A 518 21.85 -4.16 -25.07
N ALA A 519 22.71 -3.47 -25.79
CA ALA A 519 22.35 -2.20 -26.38
C ALA A 519 23.09 -1.97 -27.72
N SER A 520 22.40 -1.32 -28.62
CA SER A 520 22.93 -0.74 -29.85
C SER A 520 22.84 0.77 -29.79
N GLU A 521 23.44 1.49 -30.73
CA GLU A 521 23.26 2.94 -30.85
C GLU A 521 21.78 3.32 -30.99
N GLU A 522 20.99 2.50 -31.70
CA GLU A 522 19.54 2.69 -31.87
C GLU A 522 18.79 2.61 -30.54
N PHE A 523 19.23 1.71 -29.59
CA PHE A 523 18.66 1.60 -28.26
C PHE A 523 18.81 2.92 -27.49
N PHE A 524 20.00 3.48 -27.45
CA PHE A 524 20.25 4.74 -26.74
C PHE A 524 19.45 5.90 -27.33
N ARG A 525 19.36 5.97 -28.67
CA ARG A 525 18.54 6.96 -29.37
C ARG A 525 17.06 6.77 -29.08
N PHE A 526 16.57 5.53 -29.09
CA PHE A 526 15.16 5.20 -28.83
C PHE A 526 14.74 5.64 -27.44
N TYR A 527 15.57 5.44 -26.43
CA TYR A 527 15.31 5.87 -25.06
C TYR A 527 15.81 7.29 -24.72
N GLY A 528 16.40 8.00 -25.67
CA GLY A 528 16.91 9.36 -25.45
C GLY A 528 18.04 9.43 -24.42
N ILE A 529 18.80 8.35 -24.22
CA ILE A 529 19.89 8.28 -23.26
C ILE A 529 21.04 9.16 -23.74
N THR A 530 21.62 9.98 -22.85
CA THR A 530 22.66 10.95 -23.18
C THR A 530 24.05 10.38 -22.90
N LEU A 531 24.93 10.44 -23.91
CA LEU A 531 26.34 10.14 -23.77
C LEU A 531 27.08 11.33 -23.12
N LEU A 532 27.82 11.08 -22.06
CA LEU A 532 28.62 12.08 -21.35
C LEU A 532 30.05 12.15 -21.88
N ALA A 533 30.65 11.00 -22.20
CA ALA A 533 31.99 10.90 -22.72
C ALA A 533 32.16 9.63 -23.58
N GLY A 534 33.10 9.63 -24.51
CA GLY A 534 33.43 8.47 -25.33
C GLY A 534 32.59 8.32 -26.60
N GLU A 535 32.34 7.08 -26.99
CA GLU A 535 31.68 6.72 -28.25
C GLU A 535 30.54 5.71 -27.98
N TRP A 536 29.57 5.63 -28.91
CA TRP A 536 28.49 4.65 -28.88
C TRP A 536 28.97 3.28 -29.33
N LEU A 537 28.33 2.22 -28.81
CA LEU A 537 28.45 0.86 -29.35
C LEU A 537 27.97 0.86 -30.80
N ASN A 538 28.79 0.27 -31.69
CA ASN A 538 28.53 0.15 -33.12
C ASN A 538 28.92 -1.25 -33.63
N ASP A 539 28.71 -1.52 -34.93
CA ASP A 539 28.99 -2.82 -35.55
C ASP A 539 30.48 -3.22 -35.51
N ALA A 540 31.38 -2.29 -35.24
CA ALA A 540 32.81 -2.57 -35.08
C ALA A 540 33.21 -2.80 -33.62
N SER A 541 32.29 -2.62 -32.68
CA SER A 541 32.55 -2.84 -31.25
C SER A 541 32.73 -4.34 -30.95
N THR A 542 33.70 -4.61 -30.10
CA THR A 542 34.04 -5.99 -29.70
C THR A 542 33.23 -6.41 -28.46
N LYS A 543 33.30 -7.69 -28.12
CA LYS A 543 32.67 -8.24 -26.90
C LYS A 543 33.28 -7.68 -25.59
N GLU A 544 34.43 -7.07 -25.68
CA GLU A 544 35.11 -6.44 -24.54
C GLU A 544 34.68 -5.00 -24.34
N ASP A 545 34.15 -4.36 -25.39
CA ASP A 545 33.72 -2.97 -25.36
C ASP A 545 32.40 -2.81 -24.55
N VAL A 546 32.40 -1.86 -23.62
CA VAL A 546 31.29 -1.62 -22.72
C VAL A 546 31.03 -0.12 -22.57
N ILE A 547 29.75 0.26 -22.51
CA ILE A 547 29.33 1.58 -22.06
C ILE A 547 28.85 1.42 -20.62
N ILE A 548 29.23 2.31 -19.72
CA ILE A 548 28.82 2.30 -18.33
C ILE A 548 28.04 3.56 -17.98
N ASN A 549 27.19 3.50 -16.93
CA ASN A 549 26.56 4.72 -16.45
C ASN A 549 27.46 5.50 -15.49
N GLU A 550 27.15 6.77 -15.27
CA GLU A 550 27.89 7.69 -14.40
C GLU A 550 28.05 7.13 -12.97
N SER A 551 27.01 6.48 -12.43
CA SER A 551 27.05 5.87 -11.10
C SER A 551 28.06 4.73 -10.99
N LEU A 552 28.20 3.89 -12.01
CA LEU A 552 29.22 2.84 -12.04
C LEU A 552 30.62 3.45 -12.16
N ALA A 553 30.83 4.42 -13.07
CA ALA A 553 32.11 5.11 -13.19
C ALA A 553 32.52 5.72 -11.84
N ARG A 554 31.65 6.42 -11.16
CA ARG A 554 31.90 7.00 -9.84
C ARG A 554 32.20 5.93 -8.77
N LYS A 555 31.51 4.79 -8.81
CA LYS A 555 31.75 3.65 -7.89
C LYS A 555 33.14 3.04 -8.08
N LEU A 556 33.66 3.04 -9.33
CA LEU A 556 34.99 2.61 -9.67
C LEU A 556 36.06 3.69 -9.41
N GLY A 557 35.66 4.90 -8.97
CA GLY A 557 36.55 6.00 -8.66
C GLY A 557 37.01 6.81 -9.88
N TRP A 558 36.22 6.76 -11.00
CA TRP A 558 36.56 7.46 -12.24
C TRP A 558 35.59 8.60 -12.51
N SER A 559 36.05 9.69 -13.11
CA SER A 559 35.20 10.65 -13.81
C SER A 559 34.75 10.07 -15.15
N ALA A 560 33.75 10.72 -15.79
CA ALA A 560 33.25 10.23 -17.08
C ALA A 560 34.35 10.19 -18.16
N GLU A 561 35.20 11.21 -18.20
CA GLU A 561 36.30 11.32 -19.16
C GLU A 561 37.44 10.36 -18.81
N GLU A 562 37.77 10.18 -17.53
CA GLU A 562 38.85 9.28 -17.08
C GLU A 562 38.50 7.81 -17.25
N ALA A 563 37.22 7.46 -17.30
CA ALA A 563 36.76 6.09 -17.48
C ALA A 563 37.08 5.55 -18.90
N ILE A 564 37.14 6.43 -19.89
CA ILE A 564 37.35 6.02 -21.28
C ILE A 564 38.69 5.34 -21.49
N GLY A 565 38.66 4.15 -22.07
CA GLY A 565 39.83 3.31 -22.33
C GLY A 565 40.26 2.47 -21.14
N LYS A 566 39.67 2.67 -19.93
CA LYS A 566 39.99 1.85 -18.75
C LYS A 566 39.32 0.49 -18.79
N HIS A 567 39.92 -0.44 -18.05
CA HIS A 567 39.49 -1.83 -18.01
C HIS A 567 39.00 -2.26 -16.63
N PHE A 568 38.02 -3.16 -16.61
CA PHE A 568 37.61 -3.89 -15.41
C PHE A 568 37.37 -5.36 -15.71
N GLY A 569 37.68 -6.22 -14.74
CA GLY A 569 37.59 -7.67 -14.88
C GLY A 569 36.30 -8.22 -14.26
N SER A 570 35.61 -9.09 -15.00
CA SER A 570 34.48 -9.89 -14.50
C SER A 570 34.95 -11.17 -13.79
N TYR A 571 34.01 -11.89 -13.17
CA TYR A 571 34.19 -13.07 -12.32
C TYR A 571 35.25 -14.12 -12.80
N SER A 572 35.25 -14.46 -14.06
CA SER A 572 36.06 -15.59 -14.57
C SER A 572 37.50 -15.23 -14.89
N GLY A 573 37.89 -13.95 -14.82
CA GLY A 573 39.19 -13.50 -15.38
C GLY A 573 39.34 -13.73 -16.90
N ALA A 574 38.26 -14.22 -17.52
CA ALA A 574 38.23 -14.61 -18.93
C ALA A 574 37.82 -13.46 -19.85
N VAL A 575 37.14 -12.45 -19.33
CA VAL A 575 36.71 -11.28 -20.09
C VAL A 575 37.13 -10.02 -19.35
N GLU A 576 37.98 -9.24 -19.95
CA GLU A 576 38.36 -7.91 -19.49
C GLU A 576 37.51 -6.90 -20.28
N HIS A 577 36.64 -6.17 -19.62
CA HIS A 577 35.77 -5.18 -20.27
C HIS A 577 36.53 -3.85 -20.40
N LYS A 578 36.51 -3.26 -21.59
CA LYS A 578 37.05 -1.94 -21.90
C LYS A 578 35.96 -0.90 -22.00
N VAL A 579 36.03 0.13 -21.20
CA VAL A 579 35.06 1.23 -21.23
C VAL A 579 35.28 2.11 -22.46
N ILE A 580 34.34 2.14 -23.38
CA ILE A 580 34.38 3.00 -24.58
C ILE A 580 33.50 4.23 -24.46
N GLY A 581 32.51 4.22 -23.57
CA GLY A 581 31.58 5.35 -23.36
C GLY A 581 31.01 5.37 -21.94
N VAL A 582 30.64 6.57 -21.51
CA VAL A 582 29.95 6.80 -20.26
C VAL A 582 28.67 7.56 -20.56
N VAL A 583 27.50 7.02 -20.09
CA VAL A 583 26.18 7.63 -20.25
C VAL A 583 25.71 8.25 -18.92
N LYS A 584 24.82 9.24 -19.04
CA LYS A 584 24.10 9.78 -17.89
C LYS A 584 23.34 8.67 -17.16
N ASP A 585 23.22 8.77 -15.85
CA ASP A 585 22.45 7.82 -15.06
C ASP A 585 21.01 7.67 -15.57
N CYS A 586 20.63 6.45 -15.92
CA CYS A 586 19.28 6.06 -16.33
C CYS A 586 18.72 5.02 -15.36
N HIS A 587 17.41 5.15 -15.04
CA HIS A 587 16.78 4.35 -14.00
C HIS A 587 15.73 3.41 -14.57
N PHE A 588 16.05 2.12 -14.60
CA PHE A 588 15.18 1.06 -15.12
C PHE A 588 14.36 0.31 -14.05
N GLY A 589 14.33 0.80 -12.82
CA GLY A 589 13.70 0.11 -11.70
C GLY A 589 12.67 0.95 -10.96
N PRO A 590 12.12 0.40 -9.85
CA PRO A 590 11.19 1.14 -9.00
C PRO A 590 11.86 2.37 -8.37
N PRO A 591 11.14 3.48 -8.21
CA PRO A 591 11.69 4.74 -7.69
C PRO A 591 12.18 4.65 -6.23
N THR A 592 11.86 3.56 -5.53
CA THR A 592 12.34 3.24 -4.19
C THR A 592 13.68 2.49 -4.18
N SER A 593 14.15 2.01 -5.35
CA SER A 593 15.45 1.34 -5.45
C SER A 593 16.57 2.38 -5.57
N LYS A 594 17.77 2.02 -5.09
CA LYS A 594 18.98 2.85 -5.32
C LYS A 594 19.28 2.92 -6.81
N MET A 595 19.99 3.97 -7.24
CA MET A 595 20.51 4.06 -8.61
C MET A 595 21.37 2.82 -8.89
N LEU A 596 21.03 2.11 -9.95
CA LEU A 596 21.71 0.88 -10.33
C LEU A 596 23.03 1.20 -11.02
N ASN A 597 24.06 0.39 -10.76
CA ASN A 597 25.22 0.36 -11.60
C ASN A 597 24.85 -0.37 -12.89
N VAL A 598 25.05 0.24 -14.02
CA VAL A 598 24.62 -0.29 -15.32
C VAL A 598 25.81 -0.37 -16.27
N ALA A 599 25.90 -1.50 -16.96
CA ALA A 599 26.84 -1.73 -18.07
C ALA A 599 26.04 -2.11 -19.31
N PHE A 600 26.33 -1.52 -20.45
CA PHE A 600 25.76 -1.84 -21.74
C PHE A 600 26.81 -2.51 -22.62
N ILE A 601 26.49 -3.66 -23.17
CA ILE A 601 27.36 -4.44 -24.04
C ILE A 601 26.73 -4.61 -25.41
N ALA A 602 27.58 -4.81 -26.44
CA ALA A 602 27.13 -5.06 -27.80
C ALA A 602 26.43 -6.44 -27.90
N ASP A 603 25.55 -6.55 -28.87
CA ASP A 603 24.62 -7.69 -29.06
C ASP A 603 25.31 -9.06 -29.33
N ASP A 604 26.56 -9.09 -29.77
CA ASP A 604 27.23 -10.29 -30.28
C ASP A 604 27.63 -11.34 -29.21
N MET A 605 27.42 -11.04 -27.91
CA MET A 605 27.70 -11.99 -26.79
C MET A 605 26.68 -13.12 -26.62
N VAL A 606 25.67 -13.21 -27.48
CA VAL A 606 24.36 -13.79 -27.16
C VAL A 606 24.14 -15.22 -27.60
N GLY A 607 25.13 -16.00 -27.77
CA GLY A 607 24.93 -17.47 -27.93
C GLY A 607 24.16 -18.18 -26.81
N LEU A 608 23.83 -17.47 -25.71
CA LEU A 608 23.18 -17.99 -24.51
C LEU A 608 21.75 -17.44 -24.27
N ILE A 609 21.28 -16.45 -25.05
CA ILE A 609 20.08 -15.67 -24.65
C ILE A 609 18.96 -15.70 -25.71
N HIS A 610 18.74 -16.83 -26.36
CA HIS A 610 17.65 -17.00 -27.36
C HIS A 610 16.23 -17.18 -26.77
N TRP A 611 15.99 -16.91 -25.49
CA TRP A 611 14.78 -17.33 -24.81
C TRP A 611 13.67 -16.25 -24.71
N CYS A 612 13.98 -15.00 -24.92
CA CYS A 612 12.97 -13.90 -24.89
C CYS A 612 13.40 -12.80 -25.84
N THR A 613 12.71 -12.66 -26.94
CA THR A 613 12.90 -11.58 -27.88
C THR A 613 11.73 -10.59 -27.76
N SER A 614 12.05 -9.30 -27.63
CA SER A 614 11.06 -8.24 -27.53
C SER A 614 11.22 -7.26 -28.67
N VAL A 615 10.12 -6.79 -29.21
CA VAL A 615 10.08 -5.64 -30.14
C VAL A 615 9.59 -4.43 -29.37
N PHE A 616 10.41 -3.40 -29.27
CA PHE A 616 10.05 -2.12 -28.67
C PHE A 616 9.50 -1.20 -29.75
N PHE A 617 8.52 -0.42 -29.41
CA PHE A 617 7.95 0.52 -30.34
C PHE A 617 7.45 1.78 -29.65
N LYS A 618 7.56 2.90 -30.37
CA LYS A 618 6.99 4.19 -29.97
C LYS A 618 5.67 4.41 -30.71
N TYR A 619 4.65 4.85 -30.00
CA TYR A 619 3.33 5.09 -30.56
C TYR A 619 2.92 6.57 -30.40
N LYS A 620 1.96 7.04 -31.18
CA LYS A 620 1.42 8.41 -31.10
C LYS A 620 0.67 8.61 -29.80
N GLU A 621 0.88 9.74 -29.16
CA GLU A 621 0.20 10.11 -27.91
C GLU A 621 -1.32 9.91 -27.99
N GLY A 622 -1.91 9.34 -26.95
CA GLY A 622 -3.35 9.06 -26.85
C GLY A 622 -3.86 7.88 -27.68
N THR A 623 -3.00 7.17 -28.44
CA THR A 623 -3.45 6.05 -29.30
C THR A 623 -3.21 4.66 -28.69
N TRP A 624 -2.75 4.57 -27.45
CA TRP A 624 -2.40 3.30 -26.79
C TRP A 624 -3.51 2.24 -26.86
N ALA A 625 -4.75 2.62 -26.52
CA ALA A 625 -5.87 1.68 -26.53
C ALA A 625 -6.16 1.07 -27.92
N GLN A 626 -5.92 1.86 -28.99
CA GLN A 626 -6.07 1.38 -30.38
C GLN A 626 -4.90 0.47 -30.77
N CYS A 627 -3.69 0.84 -30.36
CA CYS A 627 -2.49 0.06 -30.59
C CYS A 627 -2.57 -1.30 -29.92
N LYS A 628 -2.96 -1.34 -28.63
CA LYS A 628 -3.15 -2.55 -27.86
C LYS A 628 -4.16 -3.50 -28.50
N ARG A 629 -5.33 -2.99 -28.93
CA ARG A 629 -6.34 -3.80 -29.62
C ARG A 629 -5.83 -4.39 -30.93
N ALA A 630 -5.14 -3.57 -31.75
CA ALA A 630 -4.59 -4.07 -33.01
C ALA A 630 -3.55 -5.18 -32.79
N LEU A 631 -2.71 -5.05 -31.76
CA LEU A 631 -1.77 -6.09 -31.38
C LEU A 631 -2.47 -7.35 -30.84
N GLU A 632 -3.49 -7.21 -30.01
CA GLU A 632 -4.28 -8.32 -29.50
C GLU A 632 -5.00 -9.07 -30.63
N GLU A 633 -5.54 -8.36 -31.63
CA GLU A 633 -6.15 -8.95 -32.84
C GLU A 633 -5.11 -9.67 -33.69
N MET A 634 -3.92 -9.10 -33.88
CA MET A 634 -2.83 -9.75 -34.63
C MET A 634 -2.32 -11.01 -33.91
N CYS A 635 -2.30 -11.00 -32.56
CA CYS A 635 -1.92 -12.16 -31.77
C CYS A 635 -3.00 -13.26 -31.77
N ALA A 636 -4.28 -12.92 -31.99
CA ALA A 636 -5.37 -13.88 -31.88
C ALA A 636 -5.23 -15.06 -32.85
N GLU A 637 -4.75 -14.81 -34.08
CA GLU A 637 -4.50 -15.87 -35.06
C GLU A 637 -3.33 -16.79 -34.67
N GLU A 638 -2.27 -16.24 -34.09
CA GLU A 638 -1.08 -17.02 -33.71
C GLU A 638 -1.19 -17.66 -32.32
N LYS A 639 -1.99 -17.09 -31.42
CA LYS A 639 -2.39 -17.75 -30.16
C LYS A 639 -3.10 -19.09 -30.43
N ALA A 640 -3.85 -19.19 -31.52
CA ALA A 640 -4.46 -20.44 -31.94
C ALA A 640 -3.44 -21.57 -32.31
N THR A 641 -2.18 -21.20 -32.53
CA THR A 641 -1.07 -22.12 -32.80
C THR A 641 -0.14 -22.33 -31.60
N GLY A 642 -0.46 -21.77 -30.43
CA GLY A 642 0.28 -21.92 -29.17
C GLY A 642 1.32 -20.83 -28.89
N GLY A 643 1.30 -19.71 -29.61
CA GLY A 643 2.20 -18.58 -29.34
C GLY A 643 1.81 -17.79 -28.07
N ILE A 644 2.80 -17.48 -27.25
CA ILE A 644 2.65 -16.70 -26.02
C ILE A 644 3.18 -15.28 -26.26
N PHE A 645 2.34 -14.30 -26.05
CA PHE A 645 2.65 -12.91 -26.30
C PHE A 645 2.34 -12.02 -25.12
N HIS A 646 3.27 -11.15 -24.77
CA HIS A 646 3.09 -10.11 -23.78
C HIS A 646 3.16 -8.73 -24.43
N ILE A 647 2.25 -7.87 -24.04
CA ILE A 647 2.20 -6.48 -24.50
C ILE A 647 2.34 -5.60 -23.26
N TYR A 648 3.47 -4.94 -23.15
CA TYR A 648 3.79 -4.06 -22.02
C TYR A 648 3.76 -2.60 -22.48
N ASN A 649 3.10 -1.77 -21.69
CA ASN A 649 3.25 -0.31 -21.80
C ASN A 649 4.23 0.13 -20.72
N GLU A 650 5.27 0.86 -21.08
CA GLU A 650 6.33 1.24 -20.16
C GLU A 650 5.84 2.23 -19.08
N GLU A 651 4.97 3.13 -19.45
CA GLU A 651 4.34 4.07 -18.53
C GLU A 651 3.41 3.35 -17.53
N GLU A 652 2.59 2.39 -17.99
CA GLU A 652 1.76 1.55 -17.11
C GLU A 652 2.63 0.73 -16.16
N THR A 653 3.76 0.21 -16.65
CA THR A 653 4.72 -0.57 -15.85
C THR A 653 5.39 0.30 -14.79
N TYR A 654 5.83 1.51 -15.13
CA TYR A 654 6.40 2.44 -14.16
C TYR A 654 5.37 2.88 -13.13
N ASN A 655 4.15 3.19 -13.56
CA ASN A 655 3.05 3.53 -12.66
C ASN A 655 2.65 2.37 -11.74
N ALA A 656 2.86 1.12 -12.18
CA ALA A 656 2.60 -0.05 -11.33
C ALA A 656 3.53 -0.11 -10.10
N TYR A 657 4.75 0.41 -10.19
CA TYR A 657 5.64 0.54 -9.05
C TYR A 657 5.13 1.52 -7.98
N LEU A 658 4.31 2.49 -8.36
CA LEU A 658 3.74 3.52 -7.47
C LEU A 658 2.34 3.17 -6.94
N ARG A 659 1.82 1.96 -7.21
CA ARG A 659 0.44 1.58 -6.81
C ARG A 659 0.20 1.64 -5.32
N ALA A 660 1.19 1.23 -4.51
CA ALA A 660 1.05 1.24 -3.05
C ALA A 660 0.97 2.66 -2.50
N GLU A 661 1.80 3.56 -3.03
CA GLU A 661 1.81 4.97 -2.69
C GLU A 661 0.51 5.67 -3.13
N ASP A 662 0.06 5.39 -4.34
CA ASP A 662 -1.21 5.89 -4.86
C ASP A 662 -2.39 5.44 -3.98
N MET A 663 -2.43 4.16 -3.61
CA MET A 663 -3.46 3.63 -2.74
C MET A 663 -3.44 4.32 -1.37
N LEU A 664 -2.27 4.41 -0.73
CA LEU A 664 -2.12 5.10 0.56
C LEU A 664 -2.58 6.55 0.46
N THR A 665 -2.16 7.26 -0.60
CA THR A 665 -2.50 8.68 -0.78
C THR A 665 -3.99 8.89 -1.02
N ARG A 666 -4.66 8.01 -1.76
CA ARG A 666 -6.11 8.01 -1.94
C ARG A 666 -6.85 7.75 -0.63
N LEU A 667 -6.39 6.78 0.17
CA LEU A 667 -6.95 6.50 1.48
C LEU A 667 -6.76 7.68 2.46
N LEU A 668 -5.60 8.32 2.47
CA LEU A 668 -5.34 9.51 3.27
C LEU A 668 -6.13 10.74 2.78
N SER A 669 -6.36 10.86 1.46
CA SER A 669 -7.24 11.89 0.90
C SER A 669 -8.67 11.73 1.41
N PHE A 670 -9.20 10.52 1.40
CA PHE A 670 -10.50 10.20 1.97
C PHE A 670 -10.56 10.54 3.47
N ALA A 671 -9.55 10.14 4.24
CA ALA A 671 -9.42 10.49 5.66
C ALA A 671 -9.37 12.02 5.88
N SER A 672 -8.65 12.76 5.03
CA SER A 672 -8.55 14.22 5.09
C SER A 672 -9.90 14.91 4.89
N VAL A 673 -10.68 14.47 3.90
CA VAL A 673 -12.05 14.98 3.66
C VAL A 673 -12.93 14.77 4.90
N ILE A 674 -12.85 13.62 5.52
CA ILE A 674 -13.57 13.30 6.75
C ILE A 674 -13.14 14.20 7.91
N CYS A 675 -11.84 14.41 8.09
CA CYS A 675 -11.33 15.33 9.12
C CYS A 675 -11.87 16.76 8.93
N VAL A 676 -12.00 17.23 7.68
CA VAL A 676 -12.61 18.53 7.38
C VAL A 676 -14.07 18.56 7.83
N PHE A 677 -14.86 17.55 7.53
CA PHE A 677 -16.28 17.48 7.98
C PHE A 677 -16.39 17.49 9.51
N ILE A 678 -15.57 16.69 10.21
CA ILE A 678 -15.53 16.68 11.67
C ILE A 678 -15.15 18.07 12.22
N ALA A 679 -14.16 18.73 11.62
CA ALA A 679 -13.76 20.08 12.01
C ALA A 679 -14.87 21.11 11.80
N ILE A 680 -15.56 21.08 10.66
CA ILE A 680 -16.71 21.95 10.38
C ILE A 680 -17.80 21.76 11.43
N PHE A 681 -18.19 20.53 11.74
CA PHE A 681 -19.20 20.23 12.76
C PHE A 681 -18.75 20.72 14.15
N SER A 682 -17.49 20.53 14.48
CA SER A 682 -16.92 20.99 15.77
C SER A 682 -16.92 22.51 15.89
N ILE A 683 -16.47 23.22 14.86
CA ILE A 683 -16.45 24.68 14.79
C ILE A 683 -17.88 25.21 14.90
N TYR A 684 -18.78 24.70 14.07
CA TYR A 684 -20.18 25.15 14.07
C TYR A 684 -20.86 24.96 15.42
N SER A 685 -20.61 23.81 16.05
CA SER A 685 -21.12 23.51 17.38
C SER A 685 -20.57 24.44 18.44
N LEU A 686 -19.26 24.69 18.45
CA LEU A 686 -18.59 25.57 19.41
C LEU A 686 -19.02 27.00 19.23
N VAL A 687 -19.14 27.47 17.97
CA VAL A 687 -19.64 28.83 17.66
C VAL A 687 -21.07 29.01 18.15
N THR A 688 -21.96 28.08 17.85
CA THR A 688 -23.36 28.13 18.30
C THR A 688 -23.45 28.28 19.82
N LEU A 689 -22.67 27.47 20.52
CA LEU A 689 -22.60 27.50 21.96
C LEU A 689 -22.04 28.81 22.51
N THR A 690 -20.97 29.31 21.91
CA THR A 690 -20.33 30.55 22.34
C THR A 690 -21.27 31.74 22.09
N CYS A 691 -22.02 31.74 20.98
CA CYS A 691 -23.06 32.73 20.71
C CYS A 691 -24.17 32.68 21.78
N GLU A 692 -24.66 31.47 22.14
CA GLU A 692 -25.67 31.31 23.21
C GLU A 692 -25.16 31.81 24.57
N GLN A 693 -23.90 31.49 24.93
CA GLN A 693 -23.31 31.91 26.20
C GLN A 693 -23.03 33.41 26.25
N ARG A 694 -22.66 34.03 25.12
CA ARG A 694 -22.36 35.46 25.01
C ARG A 694 -23.53 36.29 24.49
N ARG A 695 -24.75 35.73 24.47
CA ARG A 695 -25.93 36.36 23.88
C ARG A 695 -26.19 37.72 24.49
N LYS A 696 -26.14 37.86 25.84
CA LYS A 696 -26.30 39.12 26.54
C LYS A 696 -25.17 40.13 26.24
N GLU A 697 -23.90 39.64 26.17
CA GLU A 697 -22.76 40.47 25.80
C GLU A 697 -22.90 41.04 24.39
N ILE A 698 -23.31 40.20 23.42
CA ILE A 698 -23.57 40.61 22.04
C ILE A 698 -24.70 41.66 21.99
N ALA A 699 -25.79 41.43 22.71
CA ALA A 699 -26.92 42.37 22.77
C ALA A 699 -26.51 43.73 23.36
N ILE A 700 -25.76 43.76 24.48
CA ILE A 700 -25.25 44.99 25.10
C ILE A 700 -24.30 45.73 24.16
N ARG A 701 -23.37 45.04 23.49
CA ARG A 701 -22.46 45.68 22.53
C ARG A 701 -23.23 46.29 21.36
N LYS A 702 -24.28 45.62 20.88
CA LYS A 702 -25.12 46.11 19.80
C LYS A 702 -25.92 47.36 20.20
N VAL A 703 -26.45 47.41 21.44
CA VAL A 703 -27.10 48.61 22.01
C VAL A 703 -26.09 49.78 22.12
N ASN A 704 -24.83 49.47 22.40
CA ASN A 704 -23.75 50.44 22.43
C ASN A 704 -23.14 50.78 21.04
N GLY A 705 -23.80 50.41 19.93
CA GLY A 705 -23.44 50.81 18.57
C GLY A 705 -22.48 49.88 17.83
N ALA A 706 -22.15 48.68 18.35
CA ALA A 706 -21.30 47.76 17.65
C ALA A 706 -22.02 47.20 16.41
N THR A 707 -21.31 47.18 15.28
CA THR A 707 -21.77 46.63 14.02
C THR A 707 -21.68 45.07 13.99
N VAL A 708 -22.42 44.42 13.08
CA VAL A 708 -22.31 42.98 12.85
C VAL A 708 -20.85 42.61 12.51
N LYS A 709 -20.13 43.48 11.80
CA LYS A 709 -18.73 43.27 11.42
C LYS A 709 -17.81 43.24 12.67
N ASP A 710 -18.07 44.09 13.68
CA ASP A 710 -17.25 44.11 14.89
C ASP A 710 -17.44 42.79 15.70
N ILE A 711 -18.66 42.27 15.73
CA ILE A 711 -18.97 41.02 16.40
C ILE A 711 -18.33 39.84 15.64
N LEU A 712 -18.42 39.83 14.31
CA LEU A 712 -17.75 38.82 13.47
C LEU A 712 -16.24 38.85 13.68
N LEU A 713 -15.61 40.03 13.69
CA LEU A 713 -14.16 40.17 13.84
C LEU A 713 -13.68 39.66 15.22
N MET A 714 -14.48 39.84 16.28
CA MET A 714 -14.17 39.30 17.61
C MET A 714 -14.12 37.74 17.59
N PHE A 715 -15.10 37.09 17.01
CA PHE A 715 -15.09 35.62 16.85
C PHE A 715 -13.96 35.18 15.95
N PHE A 716 -13.77 35.86 14.86
CA PHE A 716 -12.71 35.60 13.89
C PHE A 716 -11.31 35.54 14.55
N ARG A 717 -11.00 36.53 15.34
CA ARG A 717 -9.71 36.63 16.05
C ARG A 717 -9.50 35.44 16.99
N GLU A 718 -10.55 34.99 17.67
CA GLU A 718 -10.49 33.85 18.58
C GLU A 718 -10.20 32.54 17.85
N TYR A 719 -10.91 32.27 16.75
CA TYR A 719 -10.72 31.04 15.97
C TYR A 719 -9.46 31.05 15.12
N LEU A 720 -9.05 32.21 14.59
CA LEU A 720 -7.76 32.38 13.92
C LEU A 720 -6.60 32.05 14.86
N THR A 721 -6.67 32.54 16.12
CA THR A 721 -5.64 32.18 17.11
C THR A 721 -5.54 30.67 17.34
N MET A 722 -6.67 29.98 17.47
CA MET A 722 -6.68 28.50 17.62
C MET A 722 -6.13 27.78 16.40
N LEU A 723 -6.48 28.22 15.19
CA LEU A 723 -5.95 27.68 13.93
C LEU A 723 -4.45 27.91 13.81
N THR A 724 -3.98 29.11 14.19
CA THR A 724 -2.54 29.43 14.17
C THR A 724 -1.75 28.58 15.16
N ILE A 725 -2.27 28.38 16.39
CA ILE A 725 -1.62 27.50 17.38
C ILE A 725 -1.57 26.06 16.84
N ALA A 726 -2.65 25.56 16.25
CA ALA A 726 -2.69 24.25 15.62
C ALA A 726 -1.66 24.13 14.48
N GLY A 727 -1.54 25.15 13.62
CA GLY A 727 -0.59 25.19 12.50
C GLY A 727 0.88 25.21 12.94
N ILE A 728 1.20 25.97 14.00
CA ILE A 728 2.56 26.03 14.55
C ILE A 728 3.05 24.65 14.99
N VAL A 729 2.16 23.78 15.44
CA VAL A 729 2.51 22.41 15.86
C VAL A 729 2.37 21.43 14.68
N ALA A 730 1.30 21.54 13.88
CA ALA A 730 1.00 20.61 12.79
C ALA A 730 2.08 20.63 11.68
N PHE A 731 2.51 21.80 11.26
CA PHE A 731 3.40 21.91 10.11
C PHE A 731 4.80 21.34 10.35
N PRO A 732 5.48 21.62 11.48
CA PRO A 732 6.77 20.98 11.77
C PRO A 732 6.66 19.44 11.90
N VAL A 733 5.59 18.95 12.55
CA VAL A 733 5.36 17.51 12.71
C VAL A 733 5.16 16.86 11.34
N THR A 734 4.28 17.43 10.51
CA THR A 734 4.02 16.92 9.16
C THR A 734 5.27 16.99 8.29
N TYR A 735 6.03 18.07 8.35
CA TYR A 735 7.30 18.22 7.65
C TYR A 735 8.29 17.09 8.01
N ALA A 736 8.46 16.82 9.31
CA ALA A 736 9.38 15.77 9.77
C ALA A 736 8.96 14.37 9.29
N ILE A 737 7.64 14.07 9.35
CA ILE A 737 7.10 12.78 8.87
C ILE A 737 7.30 12.63 7.37
N ILE A 738 6.93 13.65 6.59
CA ILE A 738 7.04 13.59 5.12
C ILE A 738 8.50 13.55 4.68
N LYS A 739 9.38 14.33 5.32
CA LYS A 739 10.81 14.28 5.03
C LYS A 739 11.39 12.87 5.22
N ARG A 740 11.09 12.24 6.36
CA ARG A 740 11.52 10.86 6.63
C ARG A 740 10.96 9.86 5.63
N TRP A 741 9.70 10.04 5.20
CA TRP A 741 9.09 9.19 4.19
C TRP A 741 9.74 9.38 2.82
N THR A 742 10.04 10.63 2.41
CA THR A 742 10.71 10.91 1.12
C THR A 742 12.16 10.43 1.06
N GLU A 743 12.84 10.23 2.19
CA GLU A 743 14.20 9.66 2.25
C GLU A 743 14.27 8.23 1.68
N GLY A 744 13.14 7.52 1.59
CA GLY A 744 13.04 6.20 0.96
C GLY A 744 13.09 6.21 -0.56
N TYR A 745 13.05 7.37 -1.21
CA TYR A 745 13.02 7.52 -2.67
C TYR A 745 14.33 8.07 -3.20
N ILE A 746 14.73 7.65 -4.40
CA ILE A 746 15.94 8.14 -5.09
C ILE A 746 15.86 9.65 -5.33
N ARG A 747 14.68 10.10 -5.76
CA ARG A 747 14.43 11.50 -6.05
C ARG A 747 13.44 12.07 -5.06
N GLN A 748 13.87 13.09 -4.36
CA GLN A 748 13.07 13.78 -3.35
C GLN A 748 12.65 15.14 -3.90
N MET A 749 11.36 15.46 -3.77
CA MET A 749 10.90 16.81 -4.10
C MET A 749 11.42 17.83 -3.08
N ASP A 750 11.64 19.05 -3.53
CA ASP A 750 11.88 20.17 -2.63
C ASP A 750 10.60 20.55 -1.88
N ILE A 751 10.61 20.38 -0.55
CA ILE A 751 9.48 20.72 0.30
C ILE A 751 9.42 22.23 0.49
N SER A 752 8.67 22.92 -0.38
CA SER A 752 8.48 24.38 -0.30
C SER A 752 7.44 24.77 0.78
N ILE A 753 7.42 26.05 1.16
CA ILE A 753 6.47 26.58 2.15
C ILE A 753 5.04 26.73 1.58
N TRP A 754 4.89 26.80 0.26
CA TRP A 754 3.61 27.10 -0.40
C TRP A 754 2.48 26.12 -0.12
N PRO A 755 2.68 24.78 -0.10
CA PRO A 755 1.62 23.84 0.29
C PRO A 755 1.07 24.08 1.68
N PHE A 756 1.93 24.41 2.64
CA PHE A 756 1.53 24.72 4.01
C PHE A 756 0.66 25.99 4.08
N LEU A 757 1.06 27.05 3.37
CA LEU A 757 0.28 28.28 3.28
C LEU A 757 -1.06 28.05 2.59
N LEU A 758 -1.10 27.31 1.51
CA LEU A 758 -2.33 27.02 0.76
C LEU A 758 -3.33 26.25 1.62
N VAL A 759 -2.86 25.20 2.33
CA VAL A 759 -3.71 24.43 3.23
C VAL A 759 -4.20 25.28 4.41
N PHE A 760 -3.33 26.11 4.98
CA PHE A 760 -3.72 27.03 6.06
C PHE A 760 -4.80 28.01 5.61
N VAL A 761 -4.63 28.65 4.46
CA VAL A 761 -5.61 29.60 3.88
C VAL A 761 -6.91 28.89 3.52
N GLY A 762 -6.83 27.69 2.94
CA GLY A 762 -7.99 26.87 2.61
C GLY A 762 -8.82 26.53 3.86
N LEU A 763 -8.16 26.03 4.92
CA LEU A 763 -8.85 25.71 6.16
C LEU A 763 -9.34 26.98 6.89
N LEU A 764 -8.61 28.11 6.81
CA LEU A 764 -9.07 29.41 7.30
C LEU A 764 -10.37 29.84 6.60
N ALA A 765 -10.46 29.67 5.29
CA ALA A 765 -11.69 29.97 4.54
C ALA A 765 -12.88 29.10 5.03
N VAL A 766 -12.65 27.80 5.27
CA VAL A 766 -13.66 26.90 5.85
C VAL A 766 -14.11 27.37 7.24
N VAL A 767 -13.15 27.75 8.08
CA VAL A 767 -13.43 28.31 9.44
C VAL A 767 -14.28 29.59 9.32
N ILE A 768 -13.90 30.51 8.43
CA ILE A 768 -14.61 31.74 8.16
C ILE A 768 -16.06 31.50 7.77
N ILE A 769 -16.28 30.64 6.77
CA ILE A 769 -17.61 30.31 6.26
C ILE A 769 -18.48 29.70 7.37
N SER A 770 -17.89 28.74 8.14
CA SER A 770 -18.58 28.06 9.23
C SER A 770 -19.02 29.02 10.38
N ILE A 771 -18.22 30.03 10.67
CA ILE A 771 -18.49 31.01 11.71
C ILE A 771 -19.48 32.07 11.23
N SER A 772 -19.30 32.59 10.02
CA SER A 772 -20.01 33.78 9.53
C SER A 772 -21.52 33.62 9.55
N TRP A 773 -22.02 32.47 9.09
CA TRP A 773 -23.46 32.20 9.06
C TRP A 773 -24.09 32.28 10.46
N ARG A 774 -23.49 31.62 11.44
CA ARG A 774 -24.08 31.49 12.78
C ARG A 774 -23.94 32.77 13.59
N VAL A 775 -22.79 33.44 13.50
CA VAL A 775 -22.57 34.72 14.18
C VAL A 775 -23.42 35.81 13.58
N TRP A 776 -23.61 35.83 12.24
CA TRP A 776 -24.51 36.75 11.56
C TRP A 776 -25.96 36.59 12.05
N GLN A 777 -26.43 35.33 12.19
CA GLN A 777 -27.76 35.02 12.71
C GLN A 777 -27.91 35.53 14.16
N ALA A 778 -26.93 35.24 15.03
CA ALA A 778 -26.94 35.68 16.42
C ALA A 778 -26.87 37.21 16.57
N ALA A 779 -26.08 37.86 15.70
CA ALA A 779 -25.94 39.32 15.70
C ALA A 779 -27.19 40.02 15.14
N ASN A 780 -28.06 39.38 14.39
CA ASN A 780 -29.32 39.96 13.89
C ASN A 780 -30.52 39.70 14.80
N GLU A 781 -30.36 39.03 15.94
CA GLU A 781 -31.42 38.90 16.94
C GLU A 781 -31.73 40.27 17.55
N ASN A 782 -32.99 40.50 17.85
CA ASN A 782 -33.46 41.78 18.45
C ASN A 782 -32.87 41.93 19.88
N PRO A 783 -32.06 42.94 20.16
CA PRO A 783 -31.49 43.13 21.49
C PRO A 783 -32.52 43.29 22.63
N ALA A 784 -33.68 43.89 22.34
CA ALA A 784 -34.72 44.09 23.32
C ALA A 784 -35.33 42.76 23.82
N ASP A 785 -35.50 41.79 22.94
CA ASP A 785 -36.06 40.47 23.31
C ASP A 785 -35.03 39.64 24.11
N VAL A 786 -33.74 39.85 23.83
CA VAL A 786 -32.63 39.18 24.54
C VAL A 786 -32.49 39.68 25.98
N VAL A 787 -32.65 40.98 26.19
CA VAL A 787 -32.52 41.59 27.52
C VAL A 787 -33.77 41.33 28.39
N LYS A 788 -34.98 41.21 27.79
CA LYS A 788 -36.25 40.89 28.48
C LYS A 788 -36.46 39.45 28.83
N SER A 789 -35.76 38.52 28.20
CA SER A 789 -35.93 37.08 28.46
C SER A 789 -35.20 36.64 29.72
N GLU A 790 -35.78 36.83 30.90
CA GLU A 790 -35.42 36.16 32.15
C GLU A 790 -36.20 34.86 32.34
#